data_06a34e94914f37aacaa33cf171591220
#
_entry.id   06a34e94914f37aacaa33cf171591220
#
_cell.length_a   1.000
_cell.length_b   1.000
_cell.length_c   1.000
_cell.angle_alpha   90.00
_cell.angle_beta   90.00
_cell.angle_gamma   90.00
#
_symmetry.space_group_name_H-M   'P 1'
#
loop_
_entity.id
_entity.type
_entity.pdbx_description
1 polymer ?
#
loop_
_entity_poly.entity_id
_entity_poly.type
_entity_poly.pdbx_seq_one_letter_code
_entity_poly.pdbx_strand_id
1 'polypeptide(L)'
;MATLEKIRSKSVLLIVVIGVALLAFIVGDALTNGQNLFGDPTTVAKVDGEKIDVTEFQRKLEERSQQNQNSQRQMDDQALTEQVLNEMIMEKLINSAIEKLGISASSEQLRKHMFENFQNQDVAMLVQQMNAAGMNAQTPAEAHDMIFNPKKYGLPESQVSGLQAAWIGMENAAKEQIKLRTYANLMQNTFKANDLDKKALFDDVNISYNIKLAYKPYGQIDEAKYPVSDEELKAEYAKVKEEYKINEPTKSIQFISVSIAPSDADIKASKELARDVVASLKEKNDISKDLKANGVISNHKVLRAKDITGATKAFVTSAPIDSVSIVREDINGFTVVKVGKKSEEVDSIQLNLVNVVGDKLPAKVLASLNSGISLDSIQNVYKDSVIVQKEMWQQLITAQGRAMIDKNQVDTLLNAGSNYFEFMKQPQGAVLVQVIKKNAPVAVYEYEEASYTLAPSNATISAEREKLEKFIAENATAAKFAENASKAGYAKVPYLVNASTPAIGSAQMYQPNSRPVVKWAVLDANVGEVSEIFESLDGTRPQLYVAAVEAEFDSYLPFNYSTVKSALERKVRNAKVAEEMAKTIAAKKTVDEIAEAFGVTVSERTVEFGNPNKMGDAETLGKVVTTAAGKPVVGVKGKNGIYAFEVVSTRDNKLEFDDSKYEHQYAGKHRPDYEKIFKGNKSIENNILKFYGGK
;
A
#
# COMPACT_ATOMS: atom_id res chain seq x y z
N MET A 1 48.44 -38.45 -16.40
CA MET A 1 47.07 -39.03 -16.40
C MET A 1 46.74 -39.87 -15.17
N ALA A 2 47.66 -40.08 -14.22
CA ALA A 2 47.44 -40.91 -13.02
C ALA A 2 46.71 -40.22 -11.84
N THR A 3 46.57 -38.91 -11.87
CA THR A 3 45.93 -38.12 -10.76
C THR A 3 44.41 -38.03 -10.88
N LEU A 4 43.85 -37.99 -12.06
CA LEU A 4 42.40 -37.92 -12.30
C LEU A 4 41.68 -39.26 -12.00
N GLU A 5 42.35 -40.37 -12.20
CA GLU A 5 41.81 -41.71 -11.93
C GLU A 5 41.75 -42.02 -10.41
N LYS A 6 42.71 -41.50 -9.63
CA LYS A 6 42.69 -41.55 -8.16
C LYS A 6 41.62 -40.68 -7.49
N ILE A 7 41.25 -39.59 -8.15
CA ILE A 7 40.15 -38.72 -7.69
C ILE A 7 38.80 -39.39 -7.99
N ARG A 8 38.66 -40.03 -9.13
CA ARG A 8 37.43 -40.72 -9.54
C ARG A 8 37.15 -41.98 -8.69
N SER A 9 38.20 -42.71 -8.25
CA SER A 9 38.05 -43.88 -7.38
C SER A 9 37.67 -43.52 -5.91
N LYS A 10 37.80 -42.24 -5.53
CA LYS A 10 37.42 -41.73 -4.20
C LYS A 10 36.24 -40.74 -4.24
N SER A 11 35.53 -40.64 -5.36
CA SER A 11 34.42 -39.72 -5.54
C SER A 11 33.29 -39.94 -4.51
N VAL A 12 33.01 -41.20 -4.18
CA VAL A 12 32.02 -41.55 -3.13
C VAL A 12 32.47 -41.06 -1.76
N LEU A 13 33.76 -41.21 -1.43
CA LEU A 13 34.32 -40.72 -0.18
C LEU A 13 34.26 -39.19 -0.10
N LEU A 14 34.54 -38.52 -1.22
CA LEU A 14 34.47 -37.05 -1.32
C LEU A 14 33.04 -36.54 -1.15
N ILE A 15 32.08 -37.21 -1.76
CA ILE A 15 30.63 -36.88 -1.61
C ILE A 15 30.19 -37.11 -0.18
N VAL A 16 30.62 -38.17 0.49
CA VAL A 16 30.31 -38.44 1.92
C VAL A 16 30.95 -37.38 2.81
N VAL A 17 32.22 -37.01 2.57
CA VAL A 17 32.88 -35.96 3.35
C VAL A 17 32.23 -34.59 3.19
N ILE A 18 31.88 -34.23 1.95
CA ILE A 18 31.14 -32.99 1.68
C ILE A 18 29.74 -33.05 2.30
N GLY A 19 29.05 -34.18 2.21
CA GLY A 19 27.73 -34.38 2.84
C GLY A 19 27.79 -34.27 4.36
N VAL A 20 28.80 -34.86 5.01
CA VAL A 20 29.03 -34.75 6.46
C VAL A 20 29.43 -33.32 6.85
N ALA A 21 30.27 -32.65 6.07
CA ALA A 21 30.64 -31.25 6.30
C ALA A 21 29.45 -30.30 6.18
N LEU A 22 28.60 -30.48 5.15
CA LEU A 22 27.32 -29.74 5.01
C LEU A 22 26.36 -30.03 6.18
N LEU A 23 26.27 -31.30 6.59
CA LEU A 23 25.40 -31.69 7.71
C LEU A 23 25.92 -31.09 9.02
N ALA A 24 27.27 -31.11 9.24
CA ALA A 24 27.90 -30.49 10.40
C ALA A 24 27.75 -28.96 10.41
N PHE A 25 27.77 -28.32 9.22
CA PHE A 25 27.51 -26.89 9.09
C PHE A 25 26.04 -26.55 9.41
N ILE A 26 25.09 -27.33 8.90
CA ILE A 26 23.65 -27.13 9.17
C ILE A 26 23.34 -27.39 10.65
N VAL A 27 23.91 -28.42 11.23
CA VAL A 27 23.75 -28.73 12.66
C VAL A 27 24.50 -27.71 13.55
N GLY A 28 25.67 -27.26 13.12
CA GLY A 28 26.45 -26.21 13.81
C GLY A 28 25.73 -24.87 13.79
N ASP A 29 25.13 -24.49 12.67
CA ASP A 29 24.32 -23.26 12.56
C ASP A 29 23.05 -23.33 13.39
N ALA A 30 22.36 -24.47 13.42
CA ALA A 30 21.19 -24.71 14.27
C ALA A 30 21.51 -24.70 15.77
N LEU A 31 22.71 -25.14 16.18
CA LEU A 31 23.15 -25.13 17.58
C LEU A 31 23.67 -23.76 18.03
N THR A 32 24.26 -22.97 17.14
CA THR A 32 24.82 -21.64 17.45
C THR A 32 23.76 -20.53 17.46
N ASN A 33 22.70 -20.68 16.68
CA ASN A 33 21.65 -19.66 16.57
C ASN A 33 20.44 -19.89 17.48
N GLY A 34 20.51 -20.87 18.42
CA GLY A 34 19.49 -21.06 19.46
C GLY A 34 18.07 -21.36 18.94
N GLN A 35 17.94 -21.76 17.68
CA GLN A 35 16.63 -22.05 17.11
C GLN A 35 16.15 -23.43 17.58
N ASN A 36 14.97 -23.41 18.17
CA ASN A 36 14.28 -24.55 18.76
C ASN A 36 14.34 -25.81 17.89
N LEU A 37 14.95 -26.89 18.40
CA LEU A 37 15.01 -28.22 17.79
C LEU A 37 13.65 -28.93 17.62
N PHE A 38 12.53 -28.26 17.93
CA PHE A 38 11.17 -28.82 17.90
C PHE A 38 10.18 -28.07 17.00
N GLY A 39 10.64 -27.08 16.21
CA GLY A 39 9.80 -26.42 15.20
C GLY A 39 9.99 -27.06 13.83
N ASP A 40 8.91 -27.19 13.04
CA ASP A 40 9.01 -27.62 11.64
C ASP A 40 9.68 -26.49 10.83
N PRO A 41 10.96 -26.64 10.41
CA PRO A 41 11.72 -25.55 9.77
C PRO A 41 11.23 -25.22 8.35
N THR A 42 10.22 -25.92 7.86
CA THR A 42 9.70 -25.76 6.50
C THR A 42 8.31 -25.10 6.46
N THR A 43 7.69 -24.88 7.61
CA THR A 43 6.30 -24.41 7.69
C THR A 43 6.22 -22.94 8.08
N VAL A 44 5.87 -22.06 7.14
CA VAL A 44 5.68 -20.61 7.36
C VAL A 44 4.38 -20.32 8.12
N ALA A 45 3.33 -21.08 7.84
CA ALA A 45 2.08 -21.02 8.61
C ALA A 45 1.34 -22.36 8.57
N LYS A 46 0.42 -22.58 9.54
CA LYS A 46 -0.58 -23.67 9.51
C LYS A 46 -1.97 -23.09 9.61
N VAL A 47 -2.87 -23.60 8.81
CA VAL A 47 -4.28 -23.19 8.77
C VAL A 47 -5.15 -24.42 8.95
N ASP A 48 -5.83 -24.54 10.09
CA ASP A 48 -6.62 -25.75 10.43
C ASP A 48 -5.81 -27.06 10.32
N GLY A 49 -4.50 -26.99 10.60
CA GLY A 49 -3.58 -28.13 10.49
C GLY A 49 -2.91 -28.31 9.13
N GLU A 50 -3.38 -27.65 8.08
CA GLU A 50 -2.74 -27.63 6.76
C GLU A 50 -1.54 -26.65 6.75
N LYS A 51 -0.43 -27.12 6.20
CA LYS A 51 0.82 -26.36 6.15
C LYS A 51 0.88 -25.44 4.94
N ILE A 52 1.51 -24.28 5.13
CA ILE A 52 2.05 -23.44 4.07
C ILE A 52 3.56 -23.63 4.11
N ASP A 53 4.10 -24.28 3.09
CA ASP A 53 5.52 -24.59 2.98
C ASP A 53 6.34 -23.35 2.61
N VAL A 54 7.56 -23.25 3.17
CA VAL A 54 8.47 -22.12 2.91
C VAL A 54 8.84 -21.99 1.43
N THR A 55 8.99 -23.11 0.72
CA THR A 55 9.37 -23.09 -0.70
C THR A 55 8.22 -22.55 -1.56
N GLU A 56 6.98 -22.97 -1.26
CA GLU A 56 5.78 -22.46 -1.93
C GLU A 56 5.60 -20.96 -1.66
N PHE A 57 5.80 -20.55 -0.41
CA PHE A 57 5.74 -19.15 0.00
C PHE A 57 6.80 -18.30 -0.73
N GLN A 58 8.06 -18.75 -0.76
CA GLN A 58 9.15 -18.04 -1.45
C GLN A 58 8.86 -17.85 -2.94
N ARG A 59 8.43 -18.92 -3.62
CA ARG A 59 8.05 -18.82 -5.04
C ARG A 59 6.97 -17.76 -5.26
N LYS A 60 5.92 -17.76 -4.45
CA LYS A 60 4.83 -16.78 -4.57
C LYS A 60 5.28 -15.35 -4.23
N LEU A 61 6.19 -15.21 -3.28
CA LEU A 61 6.79 -13.93 -2.92
C LEU A 61 7.66 -13.37 -4.05
N GLU A 62 8.47 -14.21 -4.71
CA GLU A 62 9.25 -13.80 -5.88
C GLU A 62 8.37 -13.35 -7.05
N GLU A 63 7.31 -14.10 -7.36
CA GLU A 63 6.33 -13.72 -8.40
C GLU A 63 5.71 -12.35 -8.10
N ARG A 64 5.31 -12.11 -6.85
CA ARG A 64 4.75 -10.82 -6.41
C ARG A 64 5.77 -9.69 -6.38
N SER A 65 7.02 -9.98 -6.01
CA SER A 65 8.11 -8.99 -6.02
C SER A 65 8.38 -8.48 -7.43
N GLN A 66 8.41 -9.36 -8.44
CA GLN A 66 8.55 -8.97 -9.84
C GLN A 66 7.38 -8.08 -10.31
N GLN A 67 6.15 -8.40 -9.92
CA GLN A 67 4.99 -7.57 -10.22
C GLN A 67 5.06 -6.22 -9.50
N ASN A 68 5.52 -6.19 -8.25
CA ASN A 68 5.69 -4.98 -7.45
C ASN A 68 6.71 -4.02 -8.07
N GLN A 69 7.84 -4.54 -8.57
CA GLN A 69 8.86 -3.72 -9.25
C GLN A 69 8.34 -3.03 -10.51
N ASN A 70 7.38 -3.63 -11.21
CA ASN A 70 6.76 -3.08 -12.41
C ASN A 70 5.57 -2.13 -12.10
N SER A 71 5.17 -1.99 -10.83
CA SER A 71 4.05 -1.16 -10.43
C SER A 71 4.45 0.31 -10.24
N GLN A 72 3.53 1.25 -10.51
CA GLN A 72 3.75 2.68 -10.29
C GLN A 72 3.86 3.06 -8.79
N ARG A 73 3.32 2.22 -7.91
CA ARG A 73 3.44 2.34 -6.45
C ARG A 73 4.02 1.04 -5.93
N GLN A 74 5.29 1.06 -5.63
CA GLN A 74 5.96 -0.09 -5.04
C GLN A 74 5.62 -0.19 -3.55
N MET A 75 5.30 -1.39 -3.11
CA MET A 75 5.19 -1.72 -1.69
C MET A 75 6.57 -2.06 -1.16
N ASP A 76 6.82 -1.78 0.10
CA ASP A 76 8.04 -2.27 0.75
C ASP A 76 7.99 -3.80 0.92
N ASP A 77 9.18 -4.40 1.05
CA ASP A 77 9.33 -5.86 1.08
C ASP A 77 8.61 -6.50 2.27
N GLN A 78 8.46 -5.78 3.39
CA GLN A 78 7.75 -6.31 4.56
C GLN A 78 6.25 -6.36 4.32
N ALA A 79 5.66 -5.26 3.82
CA ALA A 79 4.25 -5.22 3.47
C ALA A 79 3.91 -6.25 2.40
N LEU A 80 4.78 -6.45 1.42
CA LEU A 80 4.63 -7.47 0.39
C LEU A 80 4.67 -8.89 0.99
N THR A 81 5.59 -9.16 1.90
CA THR A 81 5.72 -10.45 2.60
C THR A 81 4.44 -10.80 3.38
N GLU A 82 3.91 -9.84 4.13
CA GLU A 82 2.66 -10.01 4.89
C GLU A 82 1.45 -10.18 3.96
N GLN A 83 1.39 -9.42 2.89
CA GLN A 83 0.32 -9.55 1.90
C GLN A 83 0.30 -10.95 1.29
N VAL A 84 1.45 -11.47 0.85
CA VAL A 84 1.56 -12.80 0.26
C VAL A 84 1.16 -13.88 1.26
N LEU A 85 1.59 -13.76 2.52
CA LEU A 85 1.18 -14.71 3.56
C LEU A 85 -0.34 -14.70 3.79
N ASN A 86 -0.94 -13.52 3.93
CA ASN A 86 -2.37 -13.38 4.11
C ASN A 86 -3.15 -13.94 2.90
N GLU A 87 -2.68 -13.68 1.68
CA GLU A 87 -3.26 -14.27 0.47
C GLU A 87 -3.25 -15.81 0.54
N MET A 88 -2.13 -16.43 0.94
CA MET A 88 -2.01 -17.88 1.03
C MET A 88 -2.86 -18.47 2.16
N ILE A 89 -2.94 -17.81 3.30
CA ILE A 89 -3.83 -18.21 4.41
C ILE A 89 -5.29 -18.18 3.93
N MET A 90 -5.71 -17.08 3.29
CA MET A 90 -7.08 -16.96 2.78
C MET A 90 -7.39 -17.98 1.69
N GLU A 91 -6.43 -18.25 0.81
CA GLU A 91 -6.56 -19.31 -0.22
C GLU A 91 -6.80 -20.68 0.40
N LYS A 92 -6.04 -21.05 1.44
CA LYS A 92 -6.26 -22.32 2.18
C LYS A 92 -7.64 -22.36 2.83
N LEU A 93 -8.07 -21.28 3.48
CA LEU A 93 -9.38 -21.19 4.13
C LEU A 93 -10.54 -21.31 3.12
N ILE A 94 -10.44 -20.62 1.98
CA ILE A 94 -11.43 -20.65 0.91
C ILE A 94 -11.47 -22.04 0.28
N ASN A 95 -10.32 -22.66 -0.01
CA ASN A 95 -10.25 -24.00 -0.58
C ASN A 95 -10.89 -25.05 0.35
N SER A 96 -10.62 -24.98 1.66
CA SER A 96 -11.28 -25.82 2.66
C SER A 96 -12.81 -25.63 2.65
N ALA A 97 -13.30 -24.40 2.48
CA ALA A 97 -14.74 -24.15 2.37
C ALA A 97 -15.34 -24.72 1.07
N ILE A 98 -14.63 -24.56 -0.06
CA ILE A 98 -15.01 -25.12 -1.37
C ILE A 98 -15.13 -26.64 -1.30
N GLU A 99 -14.15 -27.31 -0.69
CA GLU A 99 -14.14 -28.77 -0.52
C GLU A 99 -15.30 -29.25 0.35
N LYS A 100 -15.54 -28.59 1.49
CA LYS A 100 -16.65 -28.91 2.39
C LYS A 100 -18.04 -28.78 1.74
N LEU A 101 -18.16 -27.84 0.80
CA LEU A 101 -19.39 -27.65 0.01
C LEU A 101 -19.48 -28.57 -1.20
N GLY A 102 -18.45 -29.36 -1.50
CA GLY A 102 -18.42 -30.27 -2.64
C GLY A 102 -18.40 -29.55 -3.99
N ILE A 103 -17.90 -28.30 -4.03
CA ILE A 103 -17.82 -27.50 -5.27
C ILE A 103 -16.69 -28.05 -6.14
N SER A 104 -17.03 -28.43 -7.36
CA SER A 104 -16.08 -28.94 -8.35
C SER A 104 -16.26 -28.24 -9.70
N ALA A 105 -15.22 -28.23 -10.52
CA ALA A 105 -15.30 -27.77 -11.91
C ALA A 105 -15.84 -28.92 -12.76
N SER A 106 -16.99 -28.72 -13.41
CA SER A 106 -17.52 -29.72 -14.35
C SER A 106 -16.70 -29.72 -15.66
N SER A 107 -16.70 -30.87 -16.34
CA SER A 107 -16.01 -30.98 -17.65
C SER A 107 -16.53 -29.96 -18.67
N GLU A 108 -17.81 -29.64 -18.63
CA GLU A 108 -18.43 -28.67 -19.53
C GLU A 108 -18.01 -27.24 -19.20
N GLN A 109 -17.93 -26.87 -17.92
CA GLN A 109 -17.41 -25.56 -17.50
C GLN A 109 -15.94 -25.38 -17.89
N LEU A 110 -15.13 -26.43 -17.68
CA LEU A 110 -13.73 -26.42 -18.05
C LEU A 110 -13.57 -26.30 -19.58
N ARG A 111 -14.34 -27.09 -20.35
CA ARG A 111 -14.34 -27.00 -21.81
C ARG A 111 -14.68 -25.59 -22.30
N LYS A 112 -15.74 -24.98 -21.75
CA LYS A 112 -16.10 -23.61 -22.10
C LYS A 112 -14.99 -22.64 -21.76
N HIS A 113 -14.41 -22.72 -20.57
CA HIS A 113 -13.36 -21.80 -20.13
C HIS A 113 -12.08 -21.91 -20.96
N MET A 114 -11.71 -23.13 -21.38
CA MET A 114 -10.47 -23.37 -22.15
C MET A 114 -10.62 -23.12 -23.64
N PHE A 115 -11.79 -23.42 -24.24
CA PHE A 115 -11.93 -23.50 -25.68
C PHE A 115 -12.87 -22.47 -26.32
N GLU A 116 -13.78 -21.85 -25.56
CA GLU A 116 -14.77 -20.93 -26.15
C GLU A 116 -14.23 -19.48 -26.23
N ASN A 117 -14.21 -18.96 -27.47
CA ASN A 117 -14.00 -17.55 -27.79
C ASN A 117 -12.76 -16.89 -27.17
N PHE A 118 -11.67 -17.63 -26.95
CA PHE A 118 -10.44 -17.11 -26.32
C PHE A 118 -10.69 -16.38 -24.98
N GLN A 119 -11.70 -16.83 -24.22
CA GLN A 119 -12.00 -16.23 -22.91
C GLN A 119 -10.86 -16.41 -21.90
N ASN A 120 -10.06 -17.46 -22.06
CA ASN A 120 -8.86 -17.67 -21.25
C ASN A 120 -7.68 -16.96 -21.91
N GLN A 121 -7.16 -15.92 -21.28
CA GLN A 121 -6.04 -15.12 -21.80
C GLN A 121 -4.75 -15.92 -21.94
N ASP A 122 -4.49 -16.86 -21.01
CA ASP A 122 -3.28 -17.70 -21.04
C ASP A 122 -3.31 -18.63 -22.25
N VAL A 123 -4.47 -19.22 -22.54
CA VAL A 123 -4.67 -20.01 -23.76
C VAL A 123 -4.53 -19.16 -25.00
N ALA A 124 -5.06 -17.93 -25.01
CA ALA A 124 -4.93 -17.02 -26.13
C ALA A 124 -3.44 -16.66 -26.40
N MET A 125 -2.68 -16.37 -25.34
CA MET A 125 -1.24 -16.11 -25.44
C MET A 125 -0.46 -17.33 -25.93
N LEU A 126 -0.79 -18.53 -25.43
CA LEU A 126 -0.16 -19.77 -25.90
C LEU A 126 -0.40 -19.99 -27.39
N VAL A 127 -1.63 -19.82 -27.86
CA VAL A 127 -1.98 -19.92 -29.28
C VAL A 127 -1.19 -18.91 -30.12
N GLN A 128 -1.06 -17.68 -29.62
CA GLN A 128 -0.24 -16.65 -30.28
C GLN A 128 1.24 -17.03 -30.36
N GLN A 129 1.80 -17.59 -29.29
CA GLN A 129 3.19 -18.09 -29.27
C GLN A 129 3.39 -19.26 -30.24
N MET A 130 2.43 -20.20 -30.27
CA MET A 130 2.46 -21.31 -31.24
C MET A 130 2.46 -20.81 -32.69
N ASN A 131 1.64 -19.81 -32.99
CA ASN A 131 1.56 -19.22 -34.32
C ASN A 131 2.81 -18.42 -34.68
N ALA A 132 3.43 -17.73 -33.73
CA ALA A 132 4.73 -17.10 -33.92
C ALA A 132 5.85 -18.15 -34.21
N ALA A 133 5.71 -19.36 -33.67
CA ALA A 133 6.59 -20.49 -33.93
C ALA A 133 6.22 -21.28 -35.21
N GLY A 134 5.24 -20.80 -36.01
CA GLY A 134 4.86 -21.39 -37.29
C GLY A 134 3.85 -22.53 -37.25
N MET A 135 3.17 -22.75 -36.10
CA MET A 135 2.21 -23.86 -35.97
C MET A 135 0.83 -23.55 -36.55
N ASN A 136 0.47 -22.28 -36.75
CA ASN A 136 -0.75 -21.79 -37.42
C ASN A 136 -2.07 -22.32 -36.85
N ALA A 137 -2.20 -22.46 -35.54
CA ALA A 137 -3.46 -22.81 -34.89
C ALA A 137 -4.47 -21.67 -34.96
N GLN A 138 -5.68 -21.92 -35.44
CA GLN A 138 -6.73 -20.91 -35.59
C GLN A 138 -7.64 -20.80 -34.36
N THR A 139 -7.75 -21.86 -33.59
CA THR A 139 -8.61 -21.96 -32.40
C THR A 139 -7.89 -22.64 -31.25
N PRO A 140 -8.32 -22.40 -30.00
CA PRO A 140 -7.81 -23.13 -28.85
C PRO A 140 -7.97 -24.66 -28.96
N ALA A 141 -9.04 -25.12 -29.57
CA ALA A 141 -9.26 -26.55 -29.79
C ALA A 141 -8.27 -27.16 -30.79
N GLU A 142 -7.96 -26.44 -31.85
CA GLU A 142 -6.94 -26.85 -32.82
C GLU A 142 -5.52 -26.81 -32.23
N ALA A 143 -5.21 -25.79 -31.43
CA ALA A 143 -3.97 -25.74 -30.67
C ALA A 143 -3.80 -26.94 -29.73
N HIS A 144 -4.87 -27.27 -28.98
CA HIS A 144 -4.88 -28.46 -28.13
C HIS A 144 -4.63 -29.74 -28.94
N ASP A 145 -5.34 -29.91 -30.07
CA ASP A 145 -5.17 -31.10 -30.92
C ASP A 145 -3.73 -31.18 -31.50
N MET A 146 -3.13 -30.08 -31.93
CA MET A 146 -1.72 -30.03 -32.35
C MET A 146 -0.75 -30.41 -31.22
N ILE A 147 -1.02 -29.96 -29.99
CA ILE A 147 -0.19 -30.24 -28.81
C ILE A 147 -0.25 -31.72 -28.41
N PHE A 148 -1.46 -32.33 -28.41
CA PHE A 148 -1.69 -33.67 -27.87
C PHE A 148 -1.69 -34.76 -28.97
N ASN A 149 -1.87 -34.39 -30.24
CA ASN A 149 -1.82 -35.27 -31.39
C ASN A 149 -0.80 -34.77 -32.45
N PRO A 150 0.47 -34.51 -32.08
CA PRO A 150 1.44 -33.82 -32.94
C PRO A 150 1.71 -34.56 -34.26
N LYS A 151 1.65 -35.90 -34.26
CA LYS A 151 1.84 -36.73 -35.46
C LYS A 151 0.83 -36.40 -36.58
N LYS A 152 -0.40 -36.03 -36.23
CA LYS A 152 -1.46 -35.62 -37.17
C LYS A 152 -1.07 -34.38 -37.98
N TYR A 153 -0.24 -33.53 -37.39
CA TYR A 153 0.18 -32.22 -37.93
C TYR A 153 1.64 -32.24 -38.38
N GLY A 154 2.31 -33.40 -38.35
CA GLY A 154 3.71 -33.54 -38.71
C GLY A 154 4.70 -32.86 -37.76
N LEU A 155 4.29 -32.61 -36.53
CA LEU A 155 5.11 -31.93 -35.51
C LEU A 155 5.96 -32.95 -34.74
N PRO A 156 7.25 -32.66 -34.46
CA PRO A 156 8.08 -33.48 -33.59
C PRO A 156 7.60 -33.44 -32.13
N GLU A 157 7.64 -34.56 -31.43
CA GLU A 157 7.25 -34.63 -30.00
C GLU A 157 8.08 -33.67 -29.12
N SER A 158 9.34 -33.47 -29.44
CA SER A 158 10.23 -32.54 -28.73
C SER A 158 9.79 -31.06 -28.81
N GLN A 159 9.06 -30.71 -29.88
CA GLN A 159 8.57 -29.34 -30.08
C GLN A 159 7.32 -29.05 -29.21
N VAL A 160 6.54 -30.09 -28.89
CA VAL A 160 5.26 -29.92 -28.17
C VAL A 160 5.31 -30.32 -26.69
N SER A 161 6.36 -31.01 -26.23
CA SER A 161 6.45 -31.50 -24.84
C SER A 161 6.36 -30.39 -23.80
N GLY A 162 7.00 -29.26 -24.02
CA GLY A 162 6.86 -28.05 -23.15
C GLY A 162 5.46 -27.43 -23.21
N LEU A 163 4.84 -27.45 -24.39
CA LEU A 163 3.49 -26.92 -24.59
C LEU A 163 2.43 -27.81 -23.91
N GLN A 164 2.67 -29.15 -23.88
CA GLN A 164 1.80 -30.08 -23.14
C GLN A 164 1.79 -29.80 -21.64
N ALA A 165 2.98 -29.60 -21.05
CA ALA A 165 3.10 -29.25 -19.64
C ALA A 165 2.44 -27.91 -19.33
N ALA A 166 2.63 -26.90 -20.18
CA ALA A 166 1.99 -25.59 -20.07
C ALA A 166 0.47 -25.69 -20.16
N TRP A 167 -0.07 -26.46 -21.11
CA TRP A 167 -1.52 -26.67 -21.25
C TRP A 167 -2.13 -27.34 -20.02
N ILE A 168 -1.52 -28.40 -19.49
CA ILE A 168 -1.97 -29.09 -18.28
C ILE A 168 -1.93 -28.11 -17.08
N GLY A 169 -0.92 -27.28 -16.99
CA GLY A 169 -0.84 -26.22 -15.97
C GLY A 169 -1.99 -25.22 -16.07
N MET A 170 -2.29 -24.72 -17.26
CA MET A 170 -3.44 -23.83 -17.51
C MET A 170 -4.78 -24.50 -17.24
N GLU A 171 -4.94 -25.79 -17.57
CA GLU A 171 -6.15 -26.54 -17.29
C GLU A 171 -6.40 -26.69 -15.76
N ASN A 172 -5.35 -26.95 -14.99
CA ASN A 172 -5.45 -27.02 -13.54
C ASN A 172 -5.75 -25.63 -12.93
N ALA A 173 -5.11 -24.57 -13.41
CA ALA A 173 -5.44 -23.21 -13.00
C ALA A 173 -6.89 -22.84 -13.34
N ALA A 174 -7.37 -23.20 -14.51
CA ALA A 174 -8.77 -23.01 -14.92
C ALA A 174 -9.76 -23.73 -14.01
N LYS A 175 -9.45 -24.97 -13.60
CA LYS A 175 -10.27 -25.72 -12.63
C LYS A 175 -10.41 -24.97 -11.29
N GLU A 176 -9.30 -24.49 -10.78
CA GLU A 176 -9.30 -23.71 -9.53
C GLU A 176 -10.06 -22.38 -9.68
N GLN A 177 -9.86 -21.65 -10.78
CA GLN A 177 -10.63 -20.43 -11.07
C GLN A 177 -12.14 -20.68 -11.16
N ILE A 178 -12.56 -21.76 -11.79
CA ILE A 178 -13.98 -22.15 -11.88
C ILE A 178 -14.56 -22.42 -10.49
N LYS A 179 -13.85 -23.15 -9.63
CA LYS A 179 -14.27 -23.43 -8.26
C LYS A 179 -14.41 -22.14 -7.45
N LEU A 180 -13.38 -21.29 -7.47
CA LEU A 180 -13.38 -20.01 -6.77
C LEU A 180 -14.51 -19.10 -7.24
N ARG A 181 -14.71 -19.00 -8.57
CA ARG A 181 -15.81 -18.21 -9.15
C ARG A 181 -17.19 -18.75 -8.76
N THR A 182 -17.34 -20.09 -8.76
CA THR A 182 -18.60 -20.72 -8.34
C THR A 182 -18.88 -20.41 -6.87
N TYR A 183 -17.88 -20.53 -6.01
CA TYR A 183 -17.99 -20.18 -4.60
C TYR A 183 -18.30 -18.70 -4.40
N ALA A 184 -17.59 -17.81 -5.07
CA ALA A 184 -17.84 -16.38 -5.00
C ALA A 184 -19.25 -16.00 -5.45
N ASN A 185 -19.75 -16.63 -6.53
CA ASN A 185 -21.13 -16.43 -7.01
C ASN A 185 -22.17 -16.93 -6.00
N LEU A 186 -21.93 -18.07 -5.36
CA LEU A 186 -22.81 -18.58 -4.30
C LEU A 186 -22.87 -17.60 -3.14
N MET A 187 -21.72 -17.14 -2.67
CA MET A 187 -21.63 -16.16 -1.58
C MET A 187 -22.31 -14.83 -1.95
N GLN A 188 -22.04 -14.31 -3.15
CA GLN A 188 -22.64 -13.06 -3.62
C GLN A 188 -24.17 -13.18 -3.74
N ASN A 189 -24.69 -14.32 -4.22
CA ASN A 189 -26.12 -14.53 -4.36
C ASN A 189 -26.84 -14.70 -3.01
N THR A 190 -26.11 -15.01 -1.93
CA THR A 190 -26.66 -15.05 -0.57
C THR A 190 -27.10 -13.67 -0.07
N PHE A 191 -26.52 -12.60 -0.62
CA PHE A 191 -26.77 -11.20 -0.21
C PHE A 191 -27.50 -10.40 -1.30
N LYS A 192 -28.37 -11.05 -2.07
CA LYS A 192 -29.25 -10.34 -3.01
C LYS A 192 -30.37 -9.63 -2.28
N ALA A 193 -30.60 -8.37 -2.63
CA ALA A 193 -31.74 -7.62 -2.18
C ALA A 193 -33.02 -8.16 -2.80
N ASN A 194 -34.06 -8.32 -2.01
CA ASN A 194 -35.42 -8.43 -2.53
C ASN A 194 -36.00 -7.02 -2.77
N ASP A 195 -37.20 -6.96 -3.37
CA ASP A 195 -37.81 -5.68 -3.72
C ASP A 195 -38.14 -4.82 -2.48
N LEU A 196 -38.42 -5.44 -1.33
CA LEU A 196 -38.64 -4.72 -0.08
C LEU A 196 -37.37 -4.11 0.46
N ASP A 197 -36.23 -4.84 0.38
CA ASP A 197 -34.93 -4.32 0.79
C ASP A 197 -34.52 -3.13 -0.07
N LYS A 198 -34.69 -3.25 -1.40
CA LYS A 198 -34.37 -2.17 -2.34
C LYS A 198 -35.25 -0.95 -2.11
N LYS A 199 -36.56 -1.20 -1.88
CA LYS A 199 -37.51 -0.14 -1.56
C LYS A 199 -37.16 0.54 -0.25
N ALA A 200 -36.78 -0.20 0.80
CA ALA A 200 -36.36 0.36 2.08
C ALA A 200 -35.14 1.26 1.91
N LEU A 201 -34.10 0.81 1.16
CA LEU A 201 -32.92 1.63 0.87
C LEU A 201 -33.24 2.88 0.05
N PHE A 202 -34.23 2.79 -0.85
CA PHE A 202 -34.72 3.97 -1.57
C PHE A 202 -35.43 4.92 -0.63
N ASP A 203 -36.37 4.44 0.19
CA ASP A 203 -37.13 5.23 1.14
C ASP A 203 -36.18 5.91 2.17
N ASP A 204 -35.07 5.25 2.55
CA ASP A 204 -34.04 5.79 3.45
C ASP A 204 -33.45 7.14 2.98
N VAL A 205 -33.43 7.38 1.68
CA VAL A 205 -32.91 8.62 1.08
C VAL A 205 -34.00 9.47 0.41
N ASN A 206 -35.11 8.85 0.00
CA ASN A 206 -36.22 9.53 -0.67
C ASN A 206 -37.17 10.24 0.34
N ILE A 207 -37.22 9.75 1.58
CA ILE A 207 -38.05 10.36 2.63
C ILE A 207 -37.19 11.19 3.55
N SER A 208 -37.49 12.48 3.62
CA SER A 208 -36.88 13.42 4.57
C SER A 208 -37.85 13.71 5.70
N TYR A 209 -37.32 13.85 6.92
CA TYR A 209 -38.05 14.17 8.13
C TYR A 209 -37.58 15.54 8.61
N ASN A 210 -38.49 16.52 8.64
CA ASN A 210 -38.23 17.80 9.27
C ASN A 210 -38.55 17.64 10.76
N ILE A 211 -37.53 17.85 11.60
CA ILE A 211 -37.64 17.63 13.05
C ILE A 211 -37.27 18.89 13.84
N LYS A 212 -37.95 19.11 14.94
CA LYS A 212 -37.43 19.91 16.04
C LYS A 212 -36.61 19.02 16.93
N LEU A 213 -35.42 19.44 17.30
CA LEU A 213 -34.44 18.65 18.03
C LEU A 213 -33.85 19.44 19.20
N ALA A 214 -33.94 18.91 20.40
CA ALA A 214 -33.12 19.28 21.53
C ALA A 214 -32.10 18.17 21.81
N TYR A 215 -30.83 18.50 21.80
CA TYR A 215 -29.74 17.58 22.05
C TYR A 215 -28.83 18.08 23.15
N LYS A 216 -28.64 17.27 24.18
CA LYS A 216 -27.69 17.51 25.24
C LYS A 216 -26.59 16.46 25.18
N PRO A 217 -25.34 16.82 24.80
CA PRO A 217 -24.23 15.90 24.88
C PRO A 217 -23.93 15.53 26.34
N TYR A 218 -23.39 14.35 26.57
CA TYR A 218 -22.93 13.97 27.91
C TYR A 218 -21.80 14.90 28.39
N GLY A 219 -21.05 15.51 27.46
CA GLY A 219 -20.04 16.52 27.77
C GLY A 219 -18.77 15.92 28.37
N GLN A 220 -17.97 16.78 28.98
CA GLN A 220 -16.89 16.35 29.85
C GLN A 220 -17.50 15.88 31.17
N ILE A 221 -17.35 14.58 31.44
CA ILE A 221 -17.89 13.94 32.62
C ILE A 221 -16.89 14.14 33.76
N ASP A 222 -17.33 14.66 34.88
CA ASP A 222 -16.55 14.65 36.11
C ASP A 222 -16.44 13.19 36.59
N GLU A 223 -15.26 12.60 36.44
CA GLU A 223 -15.01 11.22 36.81
C GLU A 223 -15.21 10.95 38.31
N ALA A 224 -14.96 11.94 39.15
CA ALA A 224 -15.15 11.83 40.58
C ALA A 224 -16.65 11.75 40.96
N LYS A 225 -17.52 12.39 40.16
CA LYS A 225 -18.98 12.32 40.36
C LYS A 225 -19.57 10.98 39.94
N TYR A 226 -18.97 10.32 38.97
CA TYR A 226 -19.46 9.05 38.42
C TYR A 226 -18.38 7.96 38.48
N PRO A 227 -18.01 7.53 39.71
CA PRO A 227 -17.04 6.45 39.86
C PRO A 227 -17.56 5.15 39.22
N VAL A 228 -16.66 4.38 38.67
CA VAL A 228 -16.96 3.07 38.07
C VAL A 228 -16.24 1.99 38.84
N SER A 229 -17.00 1.01 39.32
CA SER A 229 -16.43 -0.12 40.06
C SER A 229 -15.98 -1.24 39.11
N ASP A 230 -15.11 -2.13 39.61
CA ASP A 230 -14.67 -3.32 38.85
C ASP A 230 -15.83 -4.28 38.55
N GLU A 231 -16.86 -4.34 39.40
CA GLU A 231 -18.07 -5.13 39.17
C GLU A 231 -18.87 -4.59 37.99
N GLU A 232 -19.02 -3.25 37.89
CA GLU A 232 -19.67 -2.63 36.75
C GLU A 232 -18.90 -2.83 35.46
N LEU A 233 -17.55 -2.74 35.51
CA LEU A 233 -16.71 -3.04 34.36
C LEU A 233 -16.85 -4.50 33.90
N LYS A 234 -16.82 -5.46 34.82
CA LYS A 234 -17.02 -6.87 34.51
C LYS A 234 -18.42 -7.14 33.93
N ALA A 235 -19.45 -6.51 34.46
CA ALA A 235 -20.82 -6.66 33.95
C ALA A 235 -20.96 -6.07 32.52
N GLU A 236 -20.34 -4.92 32.24
CA GLU A 236 -20.37 -4.34 30.92
C GLU A 236 -19.49 -5.14 29.95
N TYR A 237 -18.30 -5.59 30.38
CA TYR A 237 -17.41 -6.45 29.60
C TYR A 237 -18.09 -7.74 29.17
N ALA A 238 -18.87 -8.38 30.04
CA ALA A 238 -19.59 -9.61 29.72
C ALA A 238 -20.55 -9.47 28.53
N LYS A 239 -21.11 -8.26 28.31
CA LYS A 239 -22.02 -7.97 27.18
C LYS A 239 -21.28 -7.84 25.84
N VAL A 240 -20.00 -7.42 25.89
CA VAL A 240 -19.21 -7.04 24.70
C VAL A 240 -17.91 -7.84 24.57
N LYS A 241 -17.74 -8.91 25.32
CA LYS A 241 -16.51 -9.70 25.39
C LYS A 241 -16.04 -10.16 24.02
N GLU A 242 -16.95 -10.53 23.12
CA GLU A 242 -16.63 -10.98 21.78
C GLU A 242 -15.99 -9.88 20.91
N GLU A 243 -16.16 -8.60 21.23
CA GLU A 243 -15.48 -7.48 20.58
C GLU A 243 -13.97 -7.46 20.88
N TYR A 244 -13.56 -8.12 21.97
CA TYR A 244 -12.18 -8.17 22.47
C TYR A 244 -11.52 -9.53 22.29
N LYS A 245 -12.11 -10.38 21.42
CA LYS A 245 -11.51 -11.66 21.05
C LYS A 245 -10.23 -11.44 20.25
N ILE A 246 -9.20 -12.21 20.55
CA ILE A 246 -7.95 -12.27 19.80
C ILE A 246 -7.82 -13.64 19.13
N ASN A 247 -7.28 -13.66 17.94
CA ASN A 247 -7.21 -14.88 17.11
C ASN A 247 -5.80 -15.52 17.13
N GLU A 248 -4.81 -14.81 17.64
CA GLU A 248 -3.41 -15.26 17.75
C GLU A 248 -2.87 -14.86 19.13
N PRO A 249 -1.96 -15.63 19.73
CA PRO A 249 -1.26 -15.21 20.96
C PRO A 249 -0.68 -13.80 20.78
N THR A 250 -1.02 -12.91 21.69
CA THR A 250 -0.73 -11.48 21.55
C THR A 250 -0.07 -10.98 22.83
N LYS A 251 1.03 -10.25 22.70
CA LYS A 251 1.70 -9.62 23.83
C LYS A 251 1.43 -8.11 23.86
N SER A 252 1.22 -7.60 25.08
CA SER A 252 1.20 -6.16 25.35
C SER A 252 2.60 -5.69 25.65
N ILE A 253 3.05 -4.68 24.91
CA ILE A 253 4.35 -4.06 25.14
C ILE A 253 4.22 -2.58 25.43
N GLN A 254 5.16 -2.02 26.20
CA GLN A 254 5.45 -0.59 26.22
C GLN A 254 6.63 -0.34 25.30
N PHE A 255 6.49 0.56 24.37
CA PHE A 255 7.46 0.82 23.32
C PHE A 255 7.95 2.27 23.38
N ILE A 256 9.26 2.45 23.34
CA ILE A 256 9.94 3.75 23.21
C ILE A 256 10.59 3.79 21.83
N SER A 257 10.39 4.89 21.12
CA SER A 257 11.11 5.23 19.89
C SER A 257 11.82 6.57 20.07
N VAL A 258 13.13 6.58 19.89
CA VAL A 258 13.97 7.78 19.96
C VAL A 258 14.43 8.11 18.55
N SER A 259 13.87 9.18 17.97
CA SER A 259 14.32 9.71 16.67
C SER A 259 15.52 10.63 16.91
N ILE A 260 16.65 10.31 16.27
CA ILE A 260 17.90 11.03 16.45
C ILE A 260 17.98 12.19 15.46
N ALA A 261 17.99 13.40 15.98
CA ALA A 261 18.22 14.61 15.19
C ALA A 261 19.71 14.94 15.13
N PRO A 262 20.18 15.63 14.09
CA PRO A 262 21.54 16.17 14.05
C PRO A 262 21.83 17.07 15.25
N SER A 263 23.01 16.92 15.85
CA SER A 263 23.49 17.75 16.95
C SER A 263 23.96 19.15 16.45
N ASP A 264 24.18 20.07 17.37
CA ASP A 264 24.77 21.38 17.04
C ASP A 264 26.15 21.24 16.37
N ALA A 265 26.91 20.21 16.74
CA ALA A 265 28.20 19.92 16.10
C ALA A 265 28.01 19.46 14.64
N ASP A 266 26.99 18.61 14.37
CA ASP A 266 26.66 18.17 13.02
C ASP A 266 26.19 19.34 12.15
N ILE A 267 25.34 20.22 12.71
CA ILE A 267 24.88 21.43 12.03
C ILE A 267 26.04 22.37 11.70
N LYS A 268 26.98 22.52 12.63
CA LYS A 268 28.18 23.34 12.40
C LYS A 268 29.06 22.75 11.29
N ALA A 269 29.32 21.46 11.31
CA ALA A 269 30.05 20.75 10.27
C ALA A 269 29.39 20.89 8.89
N SER A 270 28.07 20.79 8.83
CA SER A 270 27.29 21.00 7.60
C SER A 270 27.47 22.44 7.04
N LYS A 271 27.48 23.44 7.91
CA LYS A 271 27.71 24.84 7.50
C LYS A 271 29.14 25.09 6.96
N GLU A 272 30.14 24.44 7.55
CA GLU A 272 31.52 24.47 7.06
C GLU A 272 31.58 23.78 5.68
N LEU A 273 31.01 22.61 5.53
CA LEU A 273 30.90 21.88 4.26
C LEU A 273 30.22 22.73 3.16
N ALA A 274 29.17 23.47 3.50
CA ALA A 274 28.50 24.36 2.54
C ALA A 274 29.46 25.48 2.01
N ARG A 275 30.33 26.03 2.87
CA ARG A 275 31.32 27.01 2.46
C ARG A 275 32.38 26.41 1.53
N ASP A 276 32.82 25.18 1.80
CA ASP A 276 33.75 24.45 0.96
C ASP A 276 33.16 24.18 -0.42
N VAL A 277 31.86 23.83 -0.47
CA VAL A 277 31.12 23.68 -1.73
C VAL A 277 31.06 25.00 -2.50
N VAL A 278 30.80 26.12 -1.83
CA VAL A 278 30.81 27.45 -2.47
C VAL A 278 32.19 27.76 -3.06
N ALA A 279 33.26 27.47 -2.32
CA ALA A 279 34.63 27.68 -2.79
C ALA A 279 34.94 26.83 -4.03
N SER A 280 34.58 25.52 -3.97
CA SER A 280 34.79 24.59 -5.09
C SER A 280 34.03 25.01 -6.36
N LEU A 281 32.76 25.41 -6.25
CA LEU A 281 31.97 25.86 -7.39
C LEU A 281 32.41 27.22 -7.96
N LYS A 282 33.07 28.07 -7.17
CA LYS A 282 33.70 29.31 -7.69
C LYS A 282 34.90 29.02 -8.59
N GLU A 283 35.66 27.98 -8.27
CA GLU A 283 36.85 27.62 -9.05
C GLU A 283 36.49 26.79 -10.31
N LYS A 284 35.51 25.91 -10.20
CA LYS A 284 35.13 24.94 -11.25
C LYS A 284 33.61 24.86 -11.39
N ASN A 285 33.15 24.28 -12.51
CA ASN A 285 31.71 23.98 -12.71
C ASN A 285 31.26 22.65 -12.08
N ASP A 286 32.10 22.05 -11.25
CA ASP A 286 31.76 20.83 -10.50
C ASP A 286 32.45 20.85 -9.13
N ILE A 287 31.92 20.10 -8.19
CA ILE A 287 32.50 19.96 -6.85
C ILE A 287 33.67 18.95 -6.86
N SER A 288 34.59 19.08 -5.91
CA SER A 288 35.72 18.16 -5.77
C SER A 288 35.24 16.71 -5.44
N LYS A 289 36.14 15.75 -5.72
CA LYS A 289 35.87 14.35 -5.38
C LYS A 289 35.67 14.14 -3.88
N ASP A 290 36.40 14.88 -3.06
CA ASP A 290 36.32 14.77 -1.60
C ASP A 290 34.95 15.27 -1.09
N LEU A 291 34.41 16.34 -1.67
CA LEU A 291 33.05 16.80 -1.35
C LEU A 291 31.97 15.79 -1.75
N LYS A 292 32.13 15.14 -2.91
CA LYS A 292 31.25 14.04 -3.32
C LYS A 292 31.36 12.85 -2.37
N ALA A 293 32.56 12.51 -1.92
CA ALA A 293 32.78 11.43 -0.94
C ALA A 293 32.15 11.75 0.43
N ASN A 294 32.02 13.03 0.78
CA ASN A 294 31.32 13.52 1.96
C ASN A 294 29.78 13.62 1.79
N GLY A 295 29.23 13.04 0.74
CA GLY A 295 27.78 12.94 0.53
C GLY A 295 27.14 14.16 -0.15
N VAL A 296 27.94 15.11 -0.67
CA VAL A 296 27.41 16.22 -1.47
C VAL A 296 27.06 15.72 -2.87
N ILE A 297 25.82 15.91 -3.28
CA ILE A 297 25.34 15.57 -4.62
C ILE A 297 25.34 16.82 -5.48
N SER A 298 26.03 16.78 -6.63
CA SER A 298 26.05 17.84 -7.62
C SER A 298 25.37 17.44 -8.90
N ASN A 299 24.48 18.31 -9.39
CA ASN A 299 23.72 18.11 -10.61
C ASN A 299 23.76 19.35 -11.49
N HIS A 300 24.08 19.14 -12.77
CA HIS A 300 23.86 20.15 -13.81
C HIS A 300 22.39 20.16 -14.18
N LYS A 301 21.74 21.33 -14.10
CA LYS A 301 20.32 21.50 -14.41
C LYS A 301 20.11 22.49 -15.53
N VAL A 302 19.15 22.17 -16.39
CA VAL A 302 18.69 23.03 -17.50
C VAL A 302 17.17 23.08 -17.45
N LEU A 303 16.62 24.13 -16.87
CA LEU A 303 15.18 24.23 -16.61
C LEU A 303 14.59 25.53 -17.14
N ARG A 304 13.29 25.47 -17.49
CA ARG A 304 12.52 26.67 -17.79
C ARG A 304 12.27 27.47 -16.51
N ALA A 305 12.19 28.79 -16.63
CA ALA A 305 11.92 29.66 -15.47
C ALA A 305 10.70 29.24 -14.62
N LYS A 306 9.67 28.66 -15.25
CA LYS A 306 8.45 28.19 -14.56
C LYS A 306 8.67 26.93 -13.73
N ASP A 307 9.66 26.12 -14.07
CA ASP A 307 9.93 24.83 -13.43
C ASP A 307 10.95 24.96 -12.26
N ILE A 308 11.61 26.11 -12.14
CA ILE A 308 12.48 26.42 -11.01
C ILE A 308 11.62 27.00 -9.89
N THR A 309 11.83 26.60 -8.67
CA THR A 309 11.02 27.00 -7.52
C THR A 309 11.83 27.62 -6.38
N GLY A 310 11.15 28.27 -5.43
CA GLY A 310 11.73 28.76 -4.17
C GLY A 310 12.91 29.71 -4.32
N ALA A 311 13.84 29.60 -3.37
CA ALA A 311 15.04 30.46 -3.31
C ALA A 311 16.01 30.25 -4.50
N THR A 312 16.07 29.02 -5.03
CA THR A 312 16.84 28.69 -6.25
C THR A 312 16.35 29.55 -7.42
N LYS A 313 15.03 29.66 -7.62
CA LYS A 313 14.46 30.49 -8.67
C LYS A 313 14.86 31.97 -8.50
N ALA A 314 14.63 32.50 -7.31
CA ALA A 314 14.96 33.89 -7.02
C ALA A 314 16.41 34.21 -7.34
N PHE A 315 17.33 33.34 -6.98
CA PHE A 315 18.77 33.53 -7.23
C PHE A 315 19.12 33.35 -8.71
N VAL A 316 18.74 32.21 -9.34
CA VAL A 316 19.10 31.88 -10.73
C VAL A 316 18.59 32.90 -11.73
N THR A 317 17.38 33.47 -11.49
CA THR A 317 16.78 34.45 -12.43
C THR A 317 17.36 35.85 -12.31
N SER A 318 17.87 36.23 -11.12
CA SER A 318 18.34 37.61 -10.86
C SER A 318 19.85 37.78 -10.86
N ALA A 319 20.62 36.80 -10.35
CA ALA A 319 22.05 36.91 -10.19
C ALA A 319 22.80 36.82 -11.54
N PRO A 320 24.00 37.46 -11.67
CA PRO A 320 24.85 37.32 -12.85
C PRO A 320 25.32 35.89 -13.08
N ILE A 321 25.71 35.59 -14.33
CA ILE A 321 26.36 34.30 -14.67
C ILE A 321 27.63 34.15 -13.81
N ASP A 322 27.98 32.92 -13.46
CA ASP A 322 29.07 32.51 -12.55
C ASP A 322 28.88 32.91 -11.08
N SER A 323 27.79 33.54 -10.71
CA SER A 323 27.47 33.80 -9.30
C SER A 323 27.21 32.51 -8.56
N VAL A 324 27.78 32.37 -7.35
CA VAL A 324 27.58 31.20 -6.48
C VAL A 324 26.99 31.66 -5.15
N SER A 325 25.95 31.00 -4.68
CA SER A 325 25.32 31.29 -3.38
C SER A 325 24.75 30.04 -2.72
N ILE A 326 24.71 30.06 -1.39
CA ILE A 326 23.90 29.16 -0.60
C ILE A 326 22.45 29.64 -0.69
N VAL A 327 21.59 28.91 -1.34
CA VAL A 327 20.16 29.27 -1.52
C VAL A 327 19.25 28.63 -0.45
N ARG A 328 19.72 27.58 0.23
CA ARG A 328 19.11 26.96 1.39
C ARG A 328 20.18 26.51 2.38
N GLU A 329 20.01 26.81 3.65
CA GLU A 329 20.82 26.28 4.75
C GLU A 329 19.89 26.17 5.98
N ASP A 330 19.62 24.96 6.42
CA ASP A 330 18.76 24.67 7.56
C ASP A 330 19.20 23.39 8.31
N ILE A 331 18.41 22.95 9.27
CA ILE A 331 18.68 21.74 10.06
C ILE A 331 18.62 20.43 9.25
N ASN A 332 18.15 20.48 8.00
CA ASN A 332 18.10 19.32 7.12
C ASN A 332 19.24 19.32 6.07
N GLY A 333 20.13 20.31 6.12
CA GLY A 333 21.26 20.43 5.21
C GLY A 333 21.29 21.73 4.41
N PHE A 334 21.90 21.70 3.23
CA PHE A 334 22.06 22.91 2.40
C PHE A 334 21.88 22.65 0.91
N THR A 335 21.69 23.74 0.18
CA THR A 335 21.74 23.77 -1.29
C THR A 335 22.54 24.97 -1.72
N VAL A 336 23.56 24.73 -2.52
CA VAL A 336 24.42 25.76 -3.16
C VAL A 336 24.15 25.74 -4.65
N VAL A 337 24.03 26.91 -5.24
CA VAL A 337 23.75 27.05 -6.68
C VAL A 337 24.81 27.96 -7.31
N LYS A 338 25.32 27.53 -8.48
CA LYS A 338 26.12 28.36 -9.39
C LYS A 338 25.31 28.64 -10.64
N VAL A 339 25.13 29.93 -10.96
CA VAL A 339 24.39 30.36 -12.13
C VAL A 339 25.22 30.15 -13.38
N GLY A 340 24.70 29.41 -14.34
CA GLY A 340 25.29 29.21 -15.66
C GLY A 340 24.64 30.06 -16.75
N LYS A 341 24.48 29.48 -17.93
CA LYS A 341 23.93 30.14 -19.11
C LYS A 341 22.47 30.50 -18.93
N LYS A 342 22.06 31.65 -19.46
CA LYS A 342 20.68 32.07 -19.62
C LYS A 342 20.38 32.19 -21.10
N SER A 343 19.28 31.61 -21.57
CA SER A 343 18.91 31.57 -22.99
C SER A 343 17.39 31.64 -23.17
N GLU A 344 16.98 32.01 -24.36
CA GLU A 344 15.61 31.85 -24.81
C GLU A 344 15.55 30.64 -25.76
N GLU A 345 14.79 29.61 -25.42
CA GLU A 345 14.75 28.36 -26.15
C GLU A 345 13.31 27.88 -26.39
N VAL A 346 13.07 27.23 -27.52
CA VAL A 346 11.81 26.53 -27.80
C VAL A 346 11.76 25.30 -26.87
N ASP A 347 10.76 25.24 -25.99
CA ASP A 347 10.62 24.15 -25.02
C ASP A 347 9.82 22.97 -25.54
N SER A 348 9.02 23.16 -26.59
CA SER A 348 8.17 22.10 -27.15
C SER A 348 7.79 22.41 -28.61
N ILE A 349 7.56 21.34 -29.35
CA ILE A 349 7.14 21.36 -30.73
C ILE A 349 5.94 20.44 -30.94
N GLN A 350 5.05 20.80 -31.83
CA GLN A 350 3.96 19.95 -32.28
C GLN A 350 4.34 19.29 -33.61
N LEU A 351 4.16 18.00 -33.70
CA LEU A 351 4.56 17.22 -34.87
C LEU A 351 3.57 16.11 -35.22
N ASN A 352 3.56 15.76 -36.50
CA ASN A 352 3.02 14.47 -36.94
C ASN A 352 4.16 13.46 -37.01
N LEU A 353 3.91 12.24 -36.50
CA LEU A 353 4.89 11.16 -36.52
C LEU A 353 4.30 9.97 -37.27
N VAL A 354 5.07 9.42 -38.20
CA VAL A 354 4.69 8.28 -39.03
C VAL A 354 5.77 7.22 -38.91
N ASN A 355 5.49 6.16 -38.19
CA ASN A 355 6.36 5.02 -38.08
C ASN A 355 6.08 4.06 -39.25
N VAL A 356 7.08 3.75 -40.04
CA VAL A 356 6.96 2.93 -41.26
C VAL A 356 7.85 1.71 -41.15
N VAL A 357 7.25 0.54 -41.25
CA VAL A 357 7.96 -0.76 -41.22
C VAL A 357 8.16 -1.29 -42.64
N GLY A 358 9.39 -1.67 -43.00
CA GLY A 358 9.78 -2.23 -44.28
C GLY A 358 10.87 -1.42 -44.98
N ASP A 359 11.81 -2.08 -45.64
CA ASP A 359 13.05 -1.45 -46.16
C ASP A 359 12.85 -0.40 -47.26
N LYS A 360 11.88 -0.63 -48.16
CA LYS A 360 11.60 0.27 -49.29
C LYS A 360 10.36 1.12 -49.13
N LEU A 361 9.60 0.89 -48.04
CA LEU A 361 8.32 1.57 -47.80
C LEU A 361 8.50 3.01 -47.31
N PRO A 362 9.48 3.35 -46.44
CA PRO A 362 9.64 4.73 -45.97
C PRO A 362 9.78 5.75 -47.07
N ALA A 363 10.59 5.50 -48.09
CA ALA A 363 10.78 6.42 -49.20
C ALA A 363 9.48 6.64 -50.02
N LYS A 364 8.66 5.60 -50.20
CA LYS A 364 7.36 5.71 -50.89
C LYS A 364 6.37 6.51 -50.03
N VAL A 365 6.27 6.21 -48.76
CA VAL A 365 5.37 6.94 -47.85
C VAL A 365 5.78 8.40 -47.73
N LEU A 366 7.07 8.69 -47.62
CA LEU A 366 7.60 10.05 -47.60
C LEU A 366 7.24 10.85 -48.87
N ALA A 367 7.43 10.27 -50.05
CA ALA A 367 7.07 10.88 -51.30
C ALA A 367 5.55 11.16 -51.41
N SER A 368 4.73 10.19 -50.98
CA SER A 368 3.27 10.33 -50.97
C SER A 368 2.81 11.43 -50.01
N LEU A 369 3.36 11.51 -48.81
CA LEU A 369 3.05 12.55 -47.84
C LEU A 369 3.43 13.95 -48.37
N ASN A 370 4.62 14.07 -48.97
CA ASN A 370 5.09 15.34 -49.53
C ASN A 370 4.38 15.71 -50.86
N SER A 371 3.67 14.79 -51.50
CA SER A 371 2.77 15.10 -52.62
C SER A 371 1.35 15.50 -52.18
N GLY A 372 1.08 15.57 -50.87
CA GLY A 372 -0.17 16.02 -50.28
C GLY A 372 -1.20 14.93 -49.97
N ILE A 373 -0.83 13.64 -50.00
CA ILE A 373 -1.70 12.55 -49.57
C ILE A 373 -1.88 12.64 -48.05
N SER A 374 -3.13 12.55 -47.60
CA SER A 374 -3.45 12.68 -46.17
C SER A 374 -2.90 11.51 -45.32
N LEU A 375 -2.60 11.79 -44.06
CA LEU A 375 -2.17 10.80 -43.11
C LEU A 375 -3.15 9.62 -42.97
N ASP A 376 -4.46 9.91 -42.99
CA ASP A 376 -5.50 8.87 -42.93
C ASP A 376 -5.46 7.95 -44.14
N SER A 377 -5.27 8.54 -45.33
CA SER A 377 -5.14 7.76 -46.56
C SER A 377 -3.90 6.86 -46.54
N ILE A 378 -2.77 7.37 -46.04
CA ILE A 378 -1.52 6.58 -45.87
C ILE A 378 -1.76 5.43 -44.91
N GLN A 379 -2.37 5.69 -43.77
CA GLN A 379 -2.64 4.64 -42.77
C GLN A 379 -3.61 3.59 -43.34
N ASN A 380 -4.64 4.00 -44.03
CA ASN A 380 -5.61 3.08 -44.65
C ASN A 380 -5.00 2.21 -45.75
N VAL A 381 -4.08 2.76 -46.54
CA VAL A 381 -3.42 2.03 -47.64
C VAL A 381 -2.42 1.02 -47.13
N TYR A 382 -1.62 1.40 -46.11
CA TYR A 382 -0.50 0.57 -45.63
C TYR A 382 -0.78 -0.15 -44.27
N LYS A 383 -1.94 0.08 -43.67
CA LYS A 383 -2.45 -0.60 -42.46
C LYS A 383 -1.38 -0.89 -41.44
N ASP A 384 -1.07 -2.20 -41.21
CA ASP A 384 -0.15 -2.67 -40.18
C ASP A 384 1.32 -2.27 -40.40
N SER A 385 1.68 -1.82 -41.59
CA SER A 385 3.04 -1.38 -41.94
C SER A 385 3.29 0.10 -41.62
N VAL A 386 2.25 0.87 -41.28
CA VAL A 386 2.33 2.30 -40.99
C VAL A 386 1.49 2.66 -39.79
N ILE A 387 2.11 3.27 -38.80
CA ILE A 387 1.43 3.81 -37.60
C ILE A 387 1.58 5.32 -37.64
N VAL A 388 0.44 6.02 -37.59
CA VAL A 388 0.39 7.48 -37.63
C VAL A 388 -0.01 8.02 -36.26
N GLN A 389 0.75 9.01 -35.77
CA GLN A 389 0.41 9.82 -34.62
C GLN A 389 0.36 11.28 -35.04
N LYS A 390 -0.82 11.89 -34.87
CA LYS A 390 -1.09 13.26 -35.33
C LYS A 390 -1.00 14.28 -34.23
N GLU A 391 -0.50 15.46 -34.54
CA GLU A 391 -0.53 16.65 -33.70
C GLU A 391 0.06 16.43 -32.29
N MET A 392 1.05 15.53 -32.20
CA MET A 392 1.68 15.22 -30.92
C MET A 392 2.60 16.34 -30.43
N TRP A 393 2.53 16.67 -29.15
CA TRP A 393 3.46 17.57 -28.52
C TRP A 393 4.69 16.82 -28.03
N GLN A 394 5.83 17.15 -28.62
CA GLN A 394 7.13 16.70 -28.18
C GLN A 394 7.77 17.78 -27.28
N GLN A 395 7.97 17.48 -26.00
CA GLN A 395 8.71 18.33 -25.07
C GLN A 395 10.21 18.21 -25.39
N LEU A 396 10.90 19.34 -25.55
CA LEU A 396 12.36 19.42 -25.68
C LEU A 396 13.01 19.75 -24.34
N ILE A 397 12.29 20.48 -23.47
CA ILE A 397 12.68 20.81 -22.10
C ILE A 397 11.50 20.48 -21.20
N THR A 398 11.73 19.62 -20.22
CA THR A 398 10.74 19.16 -19.23
C THR A 398 11.00 19.80 -17.87
N ALA A 399 10.17 19.52 -16.88
CA ALA A 399 10.40 19.91 -15.49
C ALA A 399 11.63 19.19 -14.85
N GLN A 400 12.11 18.12 -15.46
CA GLN A 400 13.30 17.36 -15.04
C GLN A 400 14.59 17.80 -15.78
N GLY A 401 14.45 18.59 -16.82
CA GLY A 401 15.57 19.04 -17.64
C GLY A 401 15.33 18.86 -19.14
N ARG A 402 16.41 18.86 -19.91
CA ARG A 402 16.33 18.55 -21.34
C ARG A 402 15.79 17.14 -21.56
N ALA A 403 14.92 16.99 -22.53
CA ALA A 403 14.44 15.67 -22.94
C ALA A 403 15.62 14.81 -23.40
N MET A 404 15.52 13.49 -23.18
CA MET A 404 16.54 12.51 -23.60
C MET A 404 16.47 12.28 -25.13
N ILE A 405 16.66 13.34 -25.90
CA ILE A 405 16.72 13.35 -27.37
C ILE A 405 18.12 13.81 -27.74
N ASP A 406 18.72 13.15 -28.71
CA ASP A 406 20.05 13.55 -29.20
C ASP A 406 20.04 15.02 -29.68
N LYS A 407 21.10 15.76 -29.39
CA LYS A 407 21.18 17.18 -29.71
C LYS A 407 21.01 17.42 -31.23
N ASN A 408 21.59 16.57 -32.09
CA ASN A 408 21.48 16.74 -33.55
C ASN A 408 20.03 16.52 -34.00
N GLN A 409 19.31 15.61 -33.34
CA GLN A 409 17.89 15.37 -33.58
C GLN A 409 17.06 16.59 -33.16
N VAL A 410 17.34 17.21 -32.01
CA VAL A 410 16.70 18.45 -31.57
C VAL A 410 16.95 19.57 -32.56
N ASP A 411 18.22 19.76 -32.98
CA ASP A 411 18.60 20.78 -33.95
C ASP A 411 17.91 20.53 -35.30
N THR A 412 17.77 19.27 -35.73
CA THR A 412 17.05 18.88 -36.94
C THR A 412 15.58 19.29 -36.84
N LEU A 413 14.91 18.98 -35.73
CA LEU A 413 13.51 19.35 -35.51
C LEU A 413 13.30 20.86 -35.45
N LEU A 414 14.23 21.59 -34.79
CA LEU A 414 14.15 23.04 -34.68
C LEU A 414 14.40 23.75 -36.03
N ASN A 415 15.21 23.18 -36.91
CA ASN A 415 15.50 23.73 -38.22
C ASN A 415 14.55 23.20 -39.36
N ALA A 416 13.73 22.17 -39.04
CA ALA A 416 12.82 21.58 -40.02
C ALA A 416 11.78 22.59 -40.50
N GLY A 417 11.48 22.51 -41.81
CA GLY A 417 10.34 23.18 -42.46
C GLY A 417 9.04 22.39 -42.24
N SER A 418 8.01 22.74 -43.06
CA SER A 418 6.67 22.13 -43.00
C SER A 418 6.53 20.80 -43.74
N ASN A 419 7.56 20.35 -44.43
CA ASN A 419 7.54 19.07 -45.17
C ASN A 419 7.85 17.90 -44.27
N TYR A 420 7.35 16.71 -44.64
CA TYR A 420 7.81 15.46 -43.98
C TYR A 420 9.26 15.14 -44.35
N PHE A 421 10.00 14.58 -43.41
CA PHE A 421 11.35 14.11 -43.61
C PHE A 421 11.62 12.84 -42.79
N GLU A 422 12.64 12.09 -43.17
CA GLU A 422 13.12 10.93 -42.37
C GLU A 422 13.86 11.44 -41.15
N PHE A 423 13.26 11.26 -39.98
CA PHE A 423 13.84 11.70 -38.71
C PHE A 423 14.80 10.66 -38.12
N MET A 424 14.42 9.40 -38.23
CA MET A 424 15.22 8.30 -37.68
C MET A 424 15.09 7.07 -38.58
N LYS A 425 16.22 6.48 -38.96
CA LYS A 425 16.28 5.19 -39.63
C LYS A 425 16.25 4.08 -38.59
N GLN A 426 15.46 3.05 -38.87
CA GLN A 426 15.35 1.86 -38.03
C GLN A 426 15.87 0.62 -38.78
N PRO A 427 16.24 -0.48 -38.09
CA PRO A 427 16.72 -1.71 -38.76
C PRO A 427 15.76 -2.27 -39.80
N GLN A 428 14.47 -2.09 -39.64
CA GLN A 428 13.41 -2.55 -40.54
C GLN A 428 12.41 -1.43 -40.84
N GLY A 429 12.87 -0.22 -41.22
CA GLY A 429 11.97 0.88 -41.54
C GLY A 429 12.52 2.25 -41.20
N ALA A 430 11.63 3.22 -40.98
CA ALA A 430 12.01 4.57 -40.57
C ALA A 430 10.87 5.30 -39.83
N VAL A 431 11.25 6.30 -39.04
CA VAL A 431 10.33 7.27 -38.46
C VAL A 431 10.37 8.54 -39.34
N LEU A 432 9.22 8.89 -39.91
CA LEU A 432 9.02 10.13 -40.67
C LEU A 432 8.34 11.15 -39.75
N VAL A 433 8.77 12.40 -39.85
CA VAL A 433 8.23 13.50 -39.01
C VAL A 433 7.88 14.72 -39.90
N GLN A 434 6.82 15.43 -39.54
CA GLN A 434 6.51 16.76 -39.97
C GLN A 434 6.37 17.68 -38.76
N VAL A 435 7.09 18.77 -38.73
CA VAL A 435 6.93 19.81 -37.70
C VAL A 435 5.78 20.72 -38.06
N ILE A 436 4.71 20.72 -37.26
CA ILE A 436 3.50 21.52 -37.48
C ILE A 436 3.67 22.90 -36.84
N LYS A 437 4.17 22.95 -35.63
CA LYS A 437 4.25 24.17 -34.84
C LYS A 437 5.43 24.09 -33.85
N LYS A 438 6.11 25.19 -33.66
CA LYS A 438 7.08 25.43 -32.61
C LYS A 438 6.49 26.41 -31.61
N ASN A 439 6.59 26.12 -30.32
CA ASN A 439 6.18 27.10 -29.30
C ASN A 439 7.11 28.34 -29.34
N ALA A 440 6.61 29.45 -28.84
CA ALA A 440 7.45 30.64 -28.65
C ALA A 440 8.60 30.28 -27.69
N PRO A 441 9.82 30.80 -27.92
CA PRO A 441 10.93 30.61 -27.00
C PRO A 441 10.56 31.07 -25.58
N VAL A 442 11.05 30.34 -24.60
CA VAL A 442 10.88 30.61 -23.17
C VAL A 442 12.24 30.77 -22.51
N ALA A 443 12.28 31.51 -21.42
CA ALA A 443 13.51 31.68 -20.64
C ALA A 443 13.96 30.36 -20.02
N VAL A 444 15.17 29.92 -20.33
CA VAL A 444 15.82 28.70 -19.87
C VAL A 444 17.10 29.06 -19.13
N TYR A 445 17.31 28.42 -18.03
CA TYR A 445 18.45 28.64 -17.15
C TYR A 445 19.24 27.36 -16.98
N GLU A 446 20.51 27.42 -17.23
CA GLU A 446 21.49 26.38 -16.87
C GLU A 446 22.13 26.78 -15.53
N TYR A 447 22.26 25.83 -14.63
CA TYR A 447 22.92 26.06 -13.35
C TYR A 447 23.44 24.75 -12.74
N GLU A 448 24.48 24.84 -11.95
CA GLU A 448 24.94 23.74 -11.10
C GLU A 448 24.26 23.84 -9.75
N GLU A 449 23.67 22.74 -9.28
CA GLU A 449 23.08 22.63 -7.97
C GLU A 449 23.80 21.55 -7.16
N ALA A 450 24.46 21.97 -6.08
CA ALA A 450 25.07 21.06 -5.12
C ALA A 450 24.23 21.04 -3.85
N SER A 451 23.81 19.86 -3.43
CA SER A 451 22.96 19.66 -2.26
C SER A 451 23.55 18.63 -1.31
N TYR A 452 23.30 18.85 -0.05
CA TYR A 452 23.65 17.94 1.04
C TYR A 452 22.47 17.78 1.97
N THR A 453 22.18 16.55 2.34
CA THR A 453 21.16 16.23 3.34
C THR A 453 21.87 15.88 4.64
N LEU A 454 21.60 16.66 5.69
CA LEU A 454 22.23 16.47 6.99
C LEU A 454 21.59 15.29 7.74
N ALA A 455 22.40 14.29 8.03
CA ALA A 455 22.08 13.19 8.94
C ALA A 455 22.92 13.33 10.22
N PRO A 456 22.46 12.77 11.36
CA PRO A 456 23.26 12.72 12.57
C PRO A 456 24.54 11.93 12.35
N SER A 457 25.67 12.43 12.92
CA SER A 457 26.93 11.70 12.90
C SER A 457 26.89 10.47 13.80
N ASN A 458 27.80 9.54 13.58
CA ASN A 458 27.99 8.37 14.46
C ASN A 458 28.22 8.77 15.92
N ALA A 459 28.89 9.89 16.19
CA ALA A 459 29.09 10.42 17.53
C ALA A 459 27.76 10.84 18.18
N THR A 460 26.88 11.49 17.43
CA THR A 460 25.54 11.89 17.89
C THR A 460 24.68 10.66 18.16
N ILE A 461 24.70 9.65 17.26
CA ILE A 461 23.98 8.40 17.43
C ILE A 461 24.46 7.66 18.68
N SER A 462 25.78 7.53 18.86
CA SER A 462 26.37 6.87 20.04
C SER A 462 26.01 7.57 21.35
N ALA A 463 26.00 8.89 21.37
CA ALA A 463 25.61 9.65 22.57
C ALA A 463 24.15 9.43 22.97
N GLU A 464 23.23 9.35 22.00
CA GLU A 464 21.82 9.02 22.27
C GLU A 464 21.64 7.55 22.71
N ARG A 465 22.41 6.64 22.11
CA ARG A 465 22.44 5.23 22.52
C ARG A 465 22.88 5.08 23.97
N GLU A 466 23.99 5.71 24.38
CA GLU A 466 24.51 5.65 25.76
C GLU A 466 23.48 6.14 26.79
N LYS A 467 22.73 7.22 26.47
CA LYS A 467 21.64 7.70 27.33
C LYS A 467 20.53 6.63 27.51
N LEU A 468 20.16 5.98 26.42
CA LEU A 468 19.13 4.97 26.44
C LEU A 468 19.60 3.68 27.13
N GLU A 469 20.86 3.27 26.93
CA GLU A 469 21.48 2.14 27.65
C GLU A 469 21.49 2.34 29.16
N LYS A 470 21.84 3.56 29.60
CA LYS A 470 21.78 3.91 31.03
C LYS A 470 20.38 3.82 31.58
N PHE A 471 19.40 4.35 30.84
CA PHE A 471 17.99 4.25 31.24
C PHE A 471 17.53 2.81 31.36
N ILE A 472 17.88 1.92 30.43
CA ILE A 472 17.53 0.49 30.46
C ILE A 472 18.17 -0.20 31.67
N ALA A 473 19.46 0.06 31.93
CA ALA A 473 20.18 -0.54 33.06
C ALA A 473 19.54 -0.19 34.41
N GLU A 474 19.05 1.05 34.56
CA GLU A 474 18.33 1.49 35.75
C GLU A 474 16.89 0.97 35.84
N ASN A 475 16.30 0.57 34.72
CA ASN A 475 14.87 0.20 34.56
C ASN A 475 14.72 -1.18 33.88
N ALA A 476 15.48 -2.20 34.36
CA ALA A 476 15.58 -3.51 33.74
C ALA A 476 14.32 -4.40 33.85
N THR A 477 13.21 -3.91 34.37
CA THR A 477 11.94 -4.64 34.43
C THR A 477 10.84 -3.83 33.76
N ALA A 478 9.86 -4.49 33.11
CA ALA A 478 8.74 -3.83 32.44
C ALA A 478 8.00 -2.84 33.35
N ALA A 479 7.82 -3.17 34.61
CA ALA A 479 7.16 -2.29 35.59
C ALA A 479 7.94 -0.98 35.80
N LYS A 480 9.27 -1.07 36.08
CA LYS A 480 10.13 0.11 36.25
C LYS A 480 10.25 0.91 34.97
N PHE A 481 10.39 0.23 33.84
CA PHE A 481 10.43 0.83 32.52
C PHE A 481 9.16 1.65 32.26
N ALA A 482 7.99 1.06 32.48
CA ALA A 482 6.69 1.74 32.29
C ALA A 482 6.52 2.93 33.24
N GLU A 483 6.96 2.82 34.49
CA GLU A 483 6.87 3.89 35.50
C GLU A 483 7.77 5.08 35.17
N ASN A 484 9.04 4.81 34.75
CA ASN A 484 10.07 5.83 34.70
C ASN A 484 10.32 6.41 33.30
N ALA A 485 9.83 5.80 32.22
CA ALA A 485 10.06 6.26 30.86
C ALA A 485 9.66 7.74 30.66
N SER A 486 8.43 8.09 31.06
CA SER A 486 7.94 9.47 30.93
C SER A 486 8.68 10.45 31.86
N LYS A 487 9.12 10.01 33.05
CA LYS A 487 9.93 10.83 33.97
C LYS A 487 11.31 11.13 33.38
N ALA A 488 11.86 10.19 32.59
CA ALA A 488 13.13 10.36 31.89
C ALA A 488 13.01 11.11 30.56
N GLY A 489 11.81 11.59 30.21
CA GLY A 489 11.55 12.35 28.98
C GLY A 489 11.25 11.48 27.74
N TYR A 490 11.13 10.17 27.90
CA TYR A 490 10.78 9.29 26.80
C TYR A 490 9.26 9.17 26.62
N ALA A 491 8.80 9.33 25.39
CA ALA A 491 7.42 9.02 25.03
C ALA A 491 7.27 7.49 24.90
N LYS A 492 6.47 6.91 25.80
CA LYS A 492 6.11 5.49 25.72
C LYS A 492 4.75 5.29 25.09
N VAL A 493 4.60 4.28 24.26
CA VAL A 493 3.36 3.92 23.59
C VAL A 493 3.01 2.47 23.89
N PRO A 494 1.82 2.18 24.44
CA PRO A 494 1.35 0.81 24.57
C PRO A 494 1.01 0.24 23.19
N TYR A 495 1.42 -0.98 22.91
CA TYR A 495 1.16 -1.66 21.65
C TYR A 495 0.84 -3.13 21.86
N LEU A 496 -0.03 -3.68 21.03
CA LEU A 496 -0.29 -5.11 21.00
C LEU A 496 0.45 -5.70 19.80
N VAL A 497 1.27 -6.71 20.05
CA VAL A 497 2.05 -7.38 19.02
C VAL A 497 1.77 -8.88 19.00
N ASN A 498 1.71 -9.43 17.80
CA ASN A 498 1.59 -10.86 17.54
C ASN A 498 2.39 -11.23 16.29
N ALA A 499 2.35 -12.49 15.86
CA ALA A 499 3.09 -12.94 14.69
C ALA A 499 2.67 -12.25 13.37
N SER A 500 1.46 -11.72 13.31
CA SER A 500 0.93 -10.98 12.15
C SER A 500 1.18 -9.47 12.22
N THR A 501 1.88 -8.97 13.24
CA THR A 501 2.21 -7.55 13.36
C THR A 501 3.43 -7.23 12.48
N PRO A 502 3.29 -6.42 11.41
CA PRO A 502 4.41 -6.17 10.50
C PRO A 502 5.49 -5.26 11.11
N ALA A 503 5.06 -4.22 11.81
CA ALA A 503 5.90 -3.23 12.47
C ALA A 503 5.10 -2.48 13.54
N ILE A 504 5.80 -1.76 14.43
CA ILE A 504 5.18 -0.90 15.45
C ILE A 504 5.05 0.51 14.88
N GLY A 505 3.86 1.12 15.02
CA GLY A 505 3.58 2.48 14.58
C GLY A 505 2.31 2.58 13.73
N SER A 506 2.01 3.77 13.19
CA SER A 506 0.84 3.97 12.35
C SER A 506 1.16 3.74 10.86
N ALA A 507 0.24 3.12 10.14
CA ALA A 507 0.36 2.87 8.70
C ALA A 507 0.46 4.14 7.83
N GLN A 508 0.25 5.32 8.40
CA GLN A 508 0.27 6.62 7.68
C GLN A 508 1.59 7.37 7.80
N MET A 509 2.48 6.97 8.72
CA MET A 509 3.82 7.53 8.84
C MET A 509 4.81 6.51 8.31
N TYR A 510 5.75 6.94 7.46
CA TYR A 510 6.91 6.14 7.09
C TYR A 510 7.58 5.67 8.37
N GLN A 511 7.45 4.39 8.66
CA GLN A 511 7.97 3.79 9.87
C GLN A 511 9.34 3.18 9.55
N PRO A 512 10.36 3.53 10.28
CA PRO A 512 11.60 2.80 10.25
C PRO A 512 11.35 1.33 10.63
N ASN A 513 12.21 0.44 10.18
CA ASN A 513 12.07 -0.99 10.41
C ASN A 513 12.10 -1.34 11.90
N SER A 514 10.92 -1.47 12.53
CA SER A 514 10.74 -1.90 13.93
C SER A 514 10.44 -3.40 14.07
N ARG A 515 10.52 -4.16 12.97
CA ARG A 515 10.22 -5.60 12.95
C ARG A 515 11.11 -6.43 13.89
N PRO A 516 12.41 -6.15 14.08
CA PRO A 516 13.22 -6.85 15.07
C PRO A 516 12.67 -6.77 16.51
N VAL A 517 12.06 -5.63 16.87
CA VAL A 517 11.37 -5.46 18.17
C VAL A 517 10.16 -6.37 18.27
N VAL A 518 9.35 -6.45 17.20
CA VAL A 518 8.18 -7.35 17.15
C VAL A 518 8.63 -8.81 17.27
N LYS A 519 9.66 -9.18 16.50
CA LYS A 519 10.25 -10.53 16.55
C LYS A 519 10.70 -10.89 17.96
N TRP A 520 11.49 -10.04 18.59
CA TRP A 520 11.93 -10.24 19.95
C TRP A 520 10.75 -10.38 20.92
N ALA A 521 9.80 -9.45 20.86
CA ALA A 521 8.67 -9.46 21.78
C ALA A 521 7.81 -10.73 21.63
N VAL A 522 7.59 -11.21 20.41
CA VAL A 522 6.70 -12.36 20.12
C VAL A 522 7.42 -13.70 20.37
N LEU A 523 8.68 -13.85 19.93
CA LEU A 523 9.37 -15.14 19.91
C LEU A 523 10.27 -15.38 21.15
N ASP A 524 10.96 -14.33 21.62
CA ASP A 524 12.09 -14.51 22.54
C ASP A 524 11.80 -13.99 23.96
N ALA A 525 10.99 -12.93 24.09
CA ALA A 525 10.78 -12.25 25.36
C ALA A 525 9.75 -12.92 26.26
N ASN A 526 9.97 -12.90 27.55
CA ASN A 526 8.99 -13.26 28.57
C ASN A 526 8.31 -12.02 29.15
N VAL A 527 7.14 -12.21 29.78
CA VAL A 527 6.46 -11.13 30.49
C VAL A 527 7.35 -10.58 31.60
N GLY A 528 7.50 -9.27 31.66
CA GLY A 528 8.35 -8.57 32.62
C GLY A 528 9.73 -8.17 32.08
N GLU A 529 10.14 -8.66 30.93
CA GLU A 529 11.44 -8.37 30.31
C GLU A 529 11.45 -7.05 29.55
N VAL A 530 12.63 -6.42 29.48
CA VAL A 530 12.96 -5.23 28.70
C VAL A 530 13.98 -5.61 27.64
N SER A 531 13.80 -5.17 26.41
CA SER A 531 14.68 -5.49 25.30
C SER A 531 16.04 -4.78 25.40
N GLU A 532 17.00 -5.28 24.66
CA GLU A 532 18.13 -4.48 24.20
C GLU A 532 17.66 -3.34 23.27
N ILE A 533 18.61 -2.47 22.87
CA ILE A 533 18.33 -1.40 21.90
C ILE A 533 18.35 -1.99 20.49
N PHE A 534 17.25 -1.84 19.78
CA PHE A 534 17.16 -2.08 18.35
C PHE A 534 17.37 -0.78 17.59
N GLU A 535 17.95 -0.86 16.40
CA GLU A 535 18.28 0.30 15.58
C GLU A 535 17.65 0.21 14.18
N SER A 536 17.17 1.34 13.70
CA SER A 536 16.94 1.58 12.30
C SER A 536 17.78 2.79 11.90
N LEU A 537 18.87 2.52 11.19
CA LEU A 537 19.83 3.55 10.78
C LEU A 537 19.56 4.03 9.35
N ASP A 538 18.49 3.58 8.73
CA ASP A 538 18.12 3.96 7.39
C ASP A 538 17.59 5.39 7.33
N GLY A 539 18.03 6.13 6.30
CA GLY A 539 17.56 7.47 6.03
C GLY A 539 18.25 8.57 6.86
N THR A 540 17.65 9.75 6.84
CA THR A 540 18.19 10.96 7.44
C THR A 540 17.87 11.15 8.92
N ARG A 541 17.02 10.28 9.47
CA ARG A 541 16.61 10.29 10.90
C ARG A 541 16.66 8.89 11.47
N PRO A 542 17.85 8.41 11.87
CA PRO A 542 18.01 7.16 12.56
C PRO A 542 17.12 7.08 13.80
N GLN A 543 16.69 5.88 14.14
CA GLN A 543 15.86 5.66 15.32
C GLN A 543 16.40 4.52 16.17
N LEU A 544 16.27 4.67 17.48
CA LEU A 544 16.53 3.62 18.47
C LEU A 544 15.20 3.18 19.07
N TYR A 545 15.05 1.88 19.26
CA TYR A 545 13.85 1.27 19.80
C TYR A 545 14.15 0.45 21.02
N VAL A 546 13.28 0.53 22.00
CA VAL A 546 13.27 -0.34 23.19
C VAL A 546 11.85 -0.70 23.51
N ALA A 547 11.61 -1.94 23.89
CA ALA A 547 10.31 -2.41 24.31
C ALA A 547 10.40 -3.18 25.65
N ALA A 548 9.30 -3.16 26.38
CA ALA A 548 9.11 -3.96 27.59
C ALA A 548 7.81 -4.76 27.48
N VAL A 549 7.82 -6.06 27.75
CA VAL A 549 6.64 -6.92 27.67
C VAL A 549 5.87 -6.88 28.98
N GLU A 550 4.65 -6.37 28.98
CA GLU A 550 3.81 -6.22 30.17
C GLU A 550 2.91 -7.43 30.45
N ALA A 551 2.35 -8.02 29.40
CA ALA A 551 1.38 -9.11 29.51
C ALA A 551 1.33 -9.94 28.23
N GLU A 552 0.77 -11.16 28.35
CA GLU A 552 0.47 -12.05 27.23
C GLU A 552 -1.00 -12.49 27.30
N PHE A 553 -1.65 -12.59 26.16
CA PHE A 553 -3.06 -12.94 26.01
C PHE A 553 -3.23 -13.99 24.92
N ASP A 554 -4.06 -15.01 25.18
CA ASP A 554 -4.27 -16.13 24.25
C ASP A 554 -5.65 -16.11 23.57
N SER A 555 -6.65 -15.50 24.17
CA SER A 555 -8.04 -15.61 23.69
C SER A 555 -8.80 -14.29 23.68
N TYR A 556 -8.65 -13.49 24.73
CA TYR A 556 -9.38 -12.23 24.90
C TYR A 556 -8.50 -11.22 25.62
N LEU A 557 -8.63 -9.95 25.20
CA LEU A 557 -8.10 -8.85 26.01
C LEU A 557 -8.97 -8.72 27.28
N PRO A 558 -8.40 -8.72 28.47
CA PRO A 558 -9.20 -8.68 29.72
C PRO A 558 -9.81 -7.30 29.97
N PHE A 559 -10.87 -7.24 30.79
CA PHE A 559 -11.57 -6.00 31.11
C PHE A 559 -10.70 -4.91 31.74
N ASN A 560 -9.63 -5.29 32.44
CA ASN A 560 -8.67 -4.40 33.07
C ASN A 560 -7.50 -3.99 32.19
N TYR A 561 -7.43 -4.48 30.93
CA TYR A 561 -6.45 -3.99 29.97
C TYR A 561 -6.74 -2.51 29.65
N SER A 562 -5.72 -1.66 29.63
CA SER A 562 -5.87 -0.19 29.67
C SER A 562 -6.86 0.38 28.65
N THR A 563 -6.76 -0.05 27.40
CA THR A 563 -7.67 0.44 26.33
C THR A 563 -9.09 -0.10 26.48
N VAL A 564 -9.23 -1.38 26.88
CA VAL A 564 -10.53 -2.01 27.16
C VAL A 564 -11.17 -1.33 28.36
N LYS A 565 -10.43 -1.18 29.46
CA LYS A 565 -10.89 -0.54 30.67
C LYS A 565 -11.41 0.89 30.40
N SER A 566 -10.61 1.70 29.70
CA SER A 566 -11.01 3.09 29.36
C SER A 566 -12.28 3.14 28.49
N ALA A 567 -12.44 2.19 27.56
CA ALA A 567 -13.63 2.11 26.73
C ALA A 567 -14.87 1.73 27.54
N LEU A 568 -14.72 0.73 28.43
CA LEU A 568 -15.81 0.28 29.32
C LEU A 568 -16.19 1.36 30.33
N GLU A 569 -15.21 2.01 30.98
CA GLU A 569 -15.43 3.11 31.91
C GLU A 569 -16.25 4.24 31.28
N ARG A 570 -15.84 4.67 30.09
CA ARG A 570 -16.58 5.69 29.33
C ARG A 570 -18.03 5.26 29.06
N LYS A 571 -18.25 3.99 28.68
CA LYS A 571 -19.57 3.45 28.39
C LYS A 571 -20.45 3.42 29.64
N VAL A 572 -19.90 2.94 30.77
CA VAL A 572 -20.60 2.91 32.06
C VAL A 572 -20.89 4.33 32.58
N ARG A 573 -19.92 5.25 32.51
CA ARG A 573 -20.13 6.66 32.91
C ARG A 573 -21.19 7.32 32.04
N ASN A 574 -21.17 7.14 30.74
CA ASN A 574 -22.20 7.68 29.85
C ASN A 574 -23.59 7.16 30.21
N ALA A 575 -23.72 5.88 30.57
CA ALA A 575 -24.99 5.31 31.02
C ALA A 575 -25.49 5.96 32.32
N LYS A 576 -24.59 6.15 33.29
CA LYS A 576 -24.95 6.84 34.58
C LYS A 576 -25.38 8.28 34.34
N VAL A 577 -24.67 9.02 33.51
CA VAL A 577 -25.03 10.41 33.14
C VAL A 577 -26.37 10.44 32.40
N ALA A 578 -26.58 9.50 31.46
CA ALA A 578 -27.83 9.36 30.74
C ALA A 578 -29.02 9.13 31.69
N GLU A 579 -28.83 8.31 32.72
CA GLU A 579 -29.89 8.08 33.72
C GLU A 579 -30.21 9.30 34.57
N GLU A 580 -29.18 10.04 35.00
CA GLU A 580 -29.38 11.28 35.73
C GLU A 580 -30.08 12.36 34.89
N MET A 581 -29.63 12.54 33.66
CA MET A 581 -30.28 13.44 32.71
C MET A 581 -31.73 13.02 32.41
N ALA A 582 -31.99 11.72 32.22
CA ALA A 582 -33.34 11.23 32.01
C ALA A 582 -34.27 11.53 33.22
N LYS A 583 -33.77 11.39 34.45
CA LYS A 583 -34.52 11.75 35.65
C LYS A 583 -34.87 13.26 35.67
N THR A 584 -33.94 14.13 35.29
CA THR A 584 -34.13 15.58 35.23
C THR A 584 -35.30 15.99 34.31
N ILE A 585 -35.53 15.22 33.25
CA ILE A 585 -36.55 15.52 32.25
C ILE A 585 -37.75 14.58 32.29
N ALA A 586 -37.85 13.71 33.29
CA ALA A 586 -38.92 12.69 33.38
C ALA A 586 -40.36 13.26 33.39
N ALA A 587 -40.55 14.48 33.91
CA ALA A 587 -41.82 15.15 33.92
C ALA A 587 -42.12 16.02 32.68
N LYS A 588 -41.12 16.19 31.79
CA LYS A 588 -41.21 17.04 30.60
C LYS A 588 -41.85 16.28 29.45
N LYS A 589 -42.68 16.94 28.66
CA LYS A 589 -43.49 16.33 27.60
C LYS A 589 -43.20 16.88 26.21
N THR A 590 -42.56 18.06 26.14
CA THR A 590 -42.28 18.74 24.87
C THR A 590 -40.78 18.91 24.65
N VAL A 591 -40.37 19.09 23.39
CA VAL A 591 -38.97 19.36 23.01
C VAL A 591 -38.50 20.68 23.64
N ASP A 592 -39.34 21.69 23.65
CA ASP A 592 -39.02 23.02 24.21
C ASP A 592 -38.79 22.97 25.71
N GLU A 593 -39.65 22.28 26.49
CA GLU A 593 -39.44 22.07 27.93
C GLU A 593 -38.14 21.32 28.25
N ILE A 594 -37.73 20.41 27.39
CA ILE A 594 -36.45 19.67 27.55
C ILE A 594 -35.28 20.56 27.23
N ALA A 595 -35.38 21.36 26.17
CA ALA A 595 -34.35 22.31 25.79
C ALA A 595 -34.10 23.33 26.92
N GLU A 596 -35.16 23.86 27.51
CA GLU A 596 -35.09 24.74 28.67
C GLU A 596 -34.44 24.04 29.87
N ALA A 597 -34.88 22.84 30.23
CA ALA A 597 -34.33 22.08 31.35
C ALA A 597 -32.84 21.77 31.21
N PHE A 598 -32.35 21.56 29.99
CA PHE A 598 -30.95 21.30 29.69
C PHE A 598 -30.14 22.57 29.39
N GLY A 599 -30.77 23.73 29.25
CA GLY A 599 -30.11 24.98 28.84
C GLY A 599 -29.51 24.85 27.41
N VAL A 600 -30.22 24.19 26.49
CA VAL A 600 -29.85 24.06 25.10
C VAL A 600 -30.89 24.67 24.18
N THR A 601 -30.51 25.05 22.97
CA THR A 601 -31.46 25.60 21.99
C THR A 601 -32.11 24.48 21.19
N VAL A 602 -33.39 24.62 20.88
CA VAL A 602 -34.08 23.78 19.91
C VAL A 602 -33.55 24.10 18.52
N SER A 603 -33.14 23.09 17.79
CA SER A 603 -32.72 23.21 16.39
C SER A 603 -33.73 22.54 15.46
N GLU A 604 -34.02 23.19 14.34
CA GLU A 604 -34.76 22.55 13.25
C GLU A 604 -33.79 21.88 12.29
N ARG A 605 -34.05 20.63 11.96
CA ARG A 605 -33.19 19.83 11.06
C ARG A 605 -34.06 19.04 10.11
N THR A 606 -33.51 18.85 8.88
CA THR A 606 -34.00 17.84 7.96
C THR A 606 -33.05 16.67 7.99
N VAL A 607 -33.59 15.50 8.32
CA VAL A 607 -32.81 14.25 8.42
C VAL A 607 -33.39 13.18 7.50
N GLU A 608 -32.52 12.27 7.06
CA GLU A 608 -32.85 11.12 6.25
C GLU A 608 -32.19 9.90 6.87
N PHE A 609 -32.83 8.75 6.86
CA PHE A 609 -32.28 7.53 7.47
C PHE A 609 -31.01 7.06 6.79
N GLY A 610 -30.92 7.22 5.46
CA GLY A 610 -29.72 6.91 4.69
C GLY A 610 -28.52 7.83 4.96
N ASN A 611 -28.69 8.91 5.75
CA ASN A 611 -27.62 9.85 6.09
C ASN A 611 -27.56 10.11 7.61
N PRO A 612 -27.08 9.12 8.40
CA PRO A 612 -27.06 9.20 9.85
C PRO A 612 -26.17 10.33 10.40
N ASN A 613 -25.19 10.80 9.62
CA ASN A 613 -24.28 11.87 10.04
C ASN A 613 -24.99 13.20 10.33
N LYS A 614 -26.16 13.44 9.73
CA LYS A 614 -26.98 14.65 9.98
C LYS A 614 -27.54 14.70 11.40
N MET A 615 -27.65 13.58 12.09
CA MET A 615 -28.13 13.51 13.47
C MET A 615 -27.05 13.12 14.49
N GLY A 616 -25.99 12.43 14.03
CA GLY A 616 -24.89 11.98 14.87
C GLY A 616 -25.18 10.73 15.71
N ASP A 617 -26.35 10.13 15.59
CA ASP A 617 -26.78 8.95 16.34
C ASP A 617 -27.79 8.13 15.54
N ALA A 618 -27.37 6.94 15.08
CA ALA A 618 -28.18 6.09 14.21
C ALA A 618 -29.39 5.48 14.93
N GLU A 619 -29.27 5.15 16.24
CA GLU A 619 -30.37 4.55 17.01
C GLU A 619 -31.48 5.58 17.23
N THR A 620 -31.09 6.81 17.56
CA THR A 620 -32.06 7.93 17.71
C THR A 620 -32.71 8.23 16.36
N LEU A 621 -32.01 8.20 15.27
CA LEU A 621 -32.54 8.37 13.91
C LEU A 621 -33.56 7.29 13.56
N GLY A 622 -33.32 6.04 13.96
CA GLY A 622 -34.29 4.95 13.83
C GLY A 622 -35.62 5.25 14.53
N LYS A 623 -35.59 5.90 15.67
CA LYS A 623 -36.82 6.36 16.38
C LYS A 623 -37.51 7.52 15.66
N VAL A 624 -36.76 8.44 15.03
CA VAL A 624 -37.32 9.53 14.22
C VAL A 624 -38.20 8.98 13.11
N VAL A 625 -37.66 8.04 12.32
CA VAL A 625 -38.34 7.54 11.12
C VAL A 625 -39.56 6.66 11.43
N THR A 626 -39.66 6.16 12.64
CA THR A 626 -40.82 5.37 13.13
C THR A 626 -41.84 6.22 13.90
N THR A 627 -41.59 7.51 14.09
CA THR A 627 -42.47 8.41 14.89
C THR A 627 -43.41 9.19 13.96
N ALA A 628 -44.71 9.17 14.30
CA ALA A 628 -45.70 9.97 13.57
C ALA A 628 -45.48 11.48 13.78
N ALA A 629 -45.79 12.28 12.77
CA ALA A 629 -45.70 13.72 12.84
C ALA A 629 -46.59 14.30 14.00
N GLY A 630 -46.12 15.35 14.66
CA GLY A 630 -46.77 15.98 15.77
C GLY A 630 -46.66 15.23 17.11
N LYS A 631 -45.91 14.16 17.19
CA LYS A 631 -45.66 13.42 18.44
C LYS A 631 -44.25 13.67 18.95
N PRO A 632 -44.09 14.36 20.11
CA PRO A 632 -42.78 14.51 20.71
C PRO A 632 -42.30 13.19 21.32
N VAL A 633 -41.02 12.88 21.10
CA VAL A 633 -40.31 11.78 21.73
C VAL A 633 -39.22 12.37 22.61
N VAL A 634 -39.24 12.05 23.87
CA VAL A 634 -38.39 12.67 24.86
C VAL A 634 -37.50 11.65 25.57
N GLY A 635 -36.30 12.07 25.96
CA GLY A 635 -35.40 11.26 26.79
C GLY A 635 -34.76 10.07 26.06
N VAL A 636 -34.55 10.16 24.75
CA VAL A 636 -33.85 9.12 24.00
C VAL A 636 -32.37 9.13 24.38
N LYS A 637 -31.91 8.06 25.03
CA LYS A 637 -30.51 7.89 25.41
C LYS A 637 -29.75 7.42 24.16
N GLY A 638 -28.94 8.30 23.57
CA GLY A 638 -28.06 7.98 22.46
C GLY A 638 -26.63 7.68 22.93
N LYS A 639 -25.77 7.37 21.96
CA LYS A 639 -24.36 7.06 22.22
C LYS A 639 -23.58 8.20 22.88
N ASN A 640 -23.85 9.45 22.50
CA ASN A 640 -23.06 10.61 22.89
C ASN A 640 -23.88 11.69 23.68
N GLY A 641 -25.14 11.45 23.95
CA GLY A 641 -26.01 12.41 24.65
C GLY A 641 -27.46 11.97 24.70
N ILE A 642 -28.31 12.83 25.27
CA ILE A 642 -29.75 12.64 25.30
C ILE A 642 -30.41 13.51 24.24
N TYR A 643 -31.39 12.93 23.57
CA TYR A 643 -32.15 13.54 22.51
C TYR A 643 -33.63 13.68 22.91
N ALA A 644 -34.23 14.78 22.54
CA ALA A 644 -35.66 14.93 22.44
C ALA A 644 -35.99 15.51 21.08
N PHE A 645 -36.95 14.94 20.37
CA PHE A 645 -37.33 15.41 19.06
C PHE A 645 -38.85 15.34 18.83
N GLU A 646 -39.31 16.10 17.87
CA GLU A 646 -40.67 16.05 17.33
C GLU A 646 -40.55 16.05 15.79
N VAL A 647 -41.19 15.10 15.16
CA VAL A 647 -41.29 15.09 13.69
C VAL A 647 -42.38 16.11 13.32
N VAL A 648 -41.97 17.22 12.69
CA VAL A 648 -42.91 18.29 12.28
C VAL A 648 -43.62 17.91 10.99
N SER A 649 -42.86 17.38 10.03
CA SER A 649 -43.40 16.95 8.74
C SER A 649 -42.48 15.93 8.09
N THR A 650 -43.06 15.15 7.19
CA THR A 650 -42.31 14.29 6.27
C THR A 650 -42.40 14.83 4.83
N ARG A 651 -41.37 14.66 4.05
CA ARG A 651 -41.34 15.09 2.67
C ARG A 651 -40.78 13.99 1.77
N ASP A 652 -41.45 13.74 0.68
CA ASP A 652 -40.93 12.94 -0.42
C ASP A 652 -39.97 13.81 -1.27
N ASN A 653 -38.74 13.37 -1.43
CA ASN A 653 -37.72 14.06 -2.20
C ASN A 653 -37.88 13.87 -3.73
N LYS A 654 -38.83 13.02 -4.16
CA LYS A 654 -39.16 12.70 -5.56
C LYS A 654 -37.96 12.23 -6.35
N LEU A 655 -37.12 11.40 -5.73
CA LEU A 655 -36.01 10.75 -6.41
C LEU A 655 -36.53 9.66 -7.35
N GLU A 656 -35.80 9.39 -8.43
CA GLU A 656 -36.11 8.27 -9.30
C GLU A 656 -35.57 6.97 -8.68
N PHE A 657 -36.38 5.91 -8.72
CA PHE A 657 -35.98 4.59 -8.25
C PHE A 657 -35.10 3.91 -9.32
N ASP A 658 -33.88 3.53 -8.93
CA ASP A 658 -32.94 2.78 -9.76
C ASP A 658 -32.68 1.42 -9.11
N ASP A 659 -33.25 0.36 -9.66
CA ASP A 659 -33.17 -1.01 -9.16
C ASP A 659 -31.71 -1.47 -9.00
N SER A 660 -30.89 -1.23 -10.03
CA SER A 660 -29.47 -1.64 -10.04
C SER A 660 -28.64 -0.93 -8.98
N LYS A 661 -28.89 0.37 -8.75
CA LYS A 661 -28.23 1.16 -7.73
C LYS A 661 -28.48 0.59 -6.32
N TYR A 662 -29.75 0.27 -6.02
CA TYR A 662 -30.13 -0.23 -4.68
C TYR A 662 -29.72 -1.68 -4.46
N GLU A 663 -29.70 -2.50 -5.52
CA GLU A 663 -29.08 -3.84 -5.49
C GLU A 663 -27.61 -3.77 -5.08
N HIS A 664 -26.81 -2.90 -5.75
CA HIS A 664 -25.41 -2.71 -5.42
C HIS A 664 -25.19 -2.12 -4.02
N GLN A 665 -26.05 -1.19 -3.61
CA GLN A 665 -25.96 -0.57 -2.29
C GLN A 665 -26.28 -1.57 -1.16
N TYR A 666 -27.27 -2.43 -1.36
CA TYR A 666 -27.59 -3.50 -0.43
C TYR A 666 -26.43 -4.49 -0.29
N ALA A 667 -25.91 -4.98 -1.43
CA ALA A 667 -24.76 -5.86 -1.46
C ALA A 667 -23.54 -5.23 -0.76
N GLY A 668 -23.31 -3.93 -0.94
CA GLY A 668 -22.23 -3.20 -0.27
C GLY A 668 -22.39 -3.09 1.25
N LYS A 669 -23.63 -2.80 1.73
CA LYS A 669 -23.94 -2.70 3.17
C LYS A 669 -23.89 -4.04 3.90
N HIS A 670 -24.29 -5.12 3.22
CA HIS A 670 -24.42 -6.46 3.81
C HIS A 670 -23.27 -7.39 3.42
N ARG A 671 -22.28 -6.87 2.70
CA ARG A 671 -21.07 -7.63 2.36
C ARG A 671 -20.39 -8.09 3.65
N PRO A 672 -20.29 -9.40 3.87
CA PRO A 672 -19.66 -9.90 5.09
C PRO A 672 -18.16 -9.59 5.07
N ASP A 673 -17.62 -9.40 6.25
CA ASP A 673 -16.17 -9.42 6.44
C ASP A 673 -15.70 -10.88 6.30
N TYR A 674 -15.34 -11.26 5.07
CA TYR A 674 -14.91 -12.61 4.76
C TYR A 674 -13.67 -13.01 5.57
N GLU A 675 -12.76 -12.08 5.81
CA GLU A 675 -11.57 -12.36 6.60
C GLU A 675 -11.94 -12.75 8.03
N LYS A 676 -12.84 -11.99 8.65
CA LYS A 676 -13.37 -12.28 9.99
C LYS A 676 -14.14 -13.61 10.03
N ILE A 677 -14.95 -13.89 9.00
CA ILE A 677 -15.73 -15.14 8.92
C ILE A 677 -14.80 -16.34 8.78
N PHE A 678 -13.84 -16.28 7.89
CA PHE A 678 -12.95 -17.40 7.62
C PHE A 678 -11.93 -17.61 8.75
N LYS A 679 -11.35 -16.55 9.30
CA LYS A 679 -10.39 -16.65 10.40
C LYS A 679 -11.04 -16.88 11.77
N GLY A 680 -12.27 -16.42 11.99
CA GLY A 680 -12.87 -16.27 13.32
C GLY A 680 -12.99 -17.52 14.19
N ASN A 681 -13.04 -18.74 13.58
CA ASN A 681 -13.15 -20.02 14.28
C ASN A 681 -12.06 -21.03 13.85
N LYS A 682 -10.97 -20.53 13.25
CA LYS A 682 -9.92 -21.37 12.68
C LYS A 682 -8.64 -21.22 13.45
N SER A 683 -7.93 -22.34 13.62
CA SER A 683 -6.59 -22.33 14.18
C SER A 683 -5.60 -21.87 13.11
N ILE A 684 -5.00 -20.71 13.31
CA ILE A 684 -3.94 -20.18 12.47
C ILE A 684 -2.68 -20.07 13.30
N GLU A 685 -1.67 -20.86 12.93
CA GLU A 685 -0.32 -20.77 13.49
C GLU A 685 0.56 -20.01 12.48
N ASN A 686 0.99 -18.80 12.83
CA ASN A 686 1.82 -17.96 11.98
C ASN A 686 3.27 -18.00 12.47
N ASN A 687 4.17 -18.50 11.62
CA ASN A 687 5.60 -18.62 11.90
C ASN A 687 6.46 -17.64 11.07
N ILE A 688 5.85 -16.66 10.42
CA ILE A 688 6.54 -15.77 9.46
C ILE A 688 7.76 -15.06 10.09
N LEU A 689 7.65 -14.67 11.35
CA LEU A 689 8.73 -13.99 12.07
C LEU A 689 10.00 -14.86 12.24
N LYS A 690 9.86 -16.19 12.21
CA LYS A 690 11.01 -17.12 12.27
C LYS A 690 11.83 -17.07 10.99
N PHE A 691 11.21 -16.76 9.86
CA PHE A 691 11.85 -16.74 8.54
C PHE A 691 12.21 -15.32 8.06
N TYR A 692 11.36 -14.35 8.33
CA TYR A 692 11.42 -13.00 7.77
C TYR A 692 11.41 -11.90 8.85
N GLY A 693 11.80 -12.19 10.07
CA GLY A 693 11.74 -11.25 11.20
C GLY A 693 12.82 -10.14 11.21
N GLY A 694 13.72 -10.12 10.21
CA GLY A 694 14.91 -9.26 10.24
C GLY A 694 15.97 -9.80 11.25
N LYS A 695 17.19 -9.31 11.11
CA LYS A 695 18.27 -9.53 12.10
C LYS A 695 18.24 -8.44 13.13
#